data_97d1c6700db1871abfc051186bca38f2
#
_entry.id   97d1c6700db1871abfc051186bca38f2
#
_cell.length_a   1.000
_cell.length_b   1.000
_cell.length_c   1.000
_cell.angle_alpha   90.00
_cell.angle_beta   90.00
_cell.angle_gamma   90.00
#
_symmetry.space_group_name_H-M   'P 1'
#
loop_
_entity.id
_entity.type
_entity.pdbx_description
1 polymer ?
#
loop_
_entity_poly.entity_id
_entity_poly.type
_entity_poly.pdbx_seq_one_letter_code
_entity_poly.pdbx_strand_id
1 'polypeptide(L)'
;MRKLSLFILSLLTTLCVVASHLRLQPQQPAVPAVHDSVTTDTTTTKQTAATPRTADAKPRVPKDEAAATDTTHRDSVKVDTVKTKPGIDSPVEYQAADSMVYDAASGLAYLYGKAQVNYQNMQLTAAKISMNMDSSMVHAEARADSTVEGGLDGRPQYTQGTDQYDSERMSFNFKTKKGYILNVNTKQGDGFMTSERSKRAADGTLYLEKGRYTTCDAKHPHFYLALSRAKVRPGKDVVFGPAHLVVEDVPLPLAIPYGFFPFNKKYSSGFVMPSYGDETSRGFYLRDGGYYWAINDYMDLKALGEIYTKGSWGLSAETNYNKRYRFRGNFYFSYLRTVEGEKNMPDYAVTKSLKLQWTHTKDSKAMPNTTFSARVNFASENYERKNLESMYNPLSYTQSTRASSVSFGHTFTNIGLSISASANLTQNMRDSTIALTLPDVSISLARFYPFRRKHQAGKERWYEKISMSYTGQMSNSITTKENLLFKSNLIKDWRNGMQHRVPIDATFQLFKYINISPSFSFRDIMYASRINRSWNTLLQQEVCDTTYGFYNLYDWNVGVTANTTLYGFYKPWKKLFGGKIVAIRHVFKPAVTFSYAPDFTASRYGYRKEYERTDASGNSTMVAYSPYSNGIYGYPSGSKQGLISMSVSNNLEMKVRSDRDSTGYRKISLIDELSASLSYNMAASRQPWSNLSTRLRLKLGKNKTFSMAAVFATYAYKFNENGQVVTSDRTEWSYGRFGRFQGMSQNLSYTLNNQTWNKLMDFLHGRRKADSSAKDNTADSDADDVEDANVDPDLKAARKGGRKPKNKAKVDADGYLTFSMPWSLTLSYGITMAEDRSRQINVRRMRYPFSFTQTLNASGYLRIAEGWNISFSSGYDFEMHKLSMTTMSLSRDLHCFEMSANVVLKPYSSFNFTFRARASELADALKWEKRSSYSTNVEWY
;
A
#
# COMPACT_ATOMS: atom_id res chain seq x y z
N MET A 1 24.15 -0.32 21.91
CA MET A 1 23.71 -1.17 20.78
C MET A 1 23.58 -2.65 21.09
N ARG A 2 24.56 -3.36 21.69
CA ARG A 2 24.40 -4.80 22.06
C ARG A 2 23.20 -5.11 22.98
N LYS A 3 22.86 -4.20 23.91
CA LYS A 3 21.68 -4.38 24.79
C LYS A 3 20.34 -4.09 24.10
N LEU A 4 20.31 -3.24 23.07
CA LEU A 4 19.11 -2.93 22.29
C LEU A 4 18.71 -4.11 21.39
N SER A 5 19.71 -4.72 20.72
CA SER A 5 19.45 -5.90 19.89
C SER A 5 19.01 -7.10 20.71
N LEU A 6 19.57 -7.30 21.93
CA LEU A 6 19.16 -8.34 22.84
C LEU A 6 17.75 -8.11 23.41
N PHE A 7 17.35 -6.85 23.67
CA PHE A 7 16.01 -6.52 24.14
C PHE A 7 14.96 -6.68 23.04
N ILE A 8 15.25 -6.24 21.84
CA ILE A 8 14.35 -6.45 20.69
C ILE A 8 14.23 -7.95 20.37
N LEU A 9 15.33 -8.71 20.47
CA LEU A 9 15.32 -10.15 20.31
C LEU A 9 14.57 -10.85 21.46
N SER A 10 14.73 -10.39 22.71
CA SER A 10 13.98 -10.87 23.87
C SER A 10 12.51 -10.49 23.81
N LEU A 11 12.16 -9.29 23.32
CA LEU A 11 10.77 -8.88 23.12
C LEU A 11 10.10 -9.69 22.01
N LEU A 12 10.83 -9.95 20.92
CA LEU A 12 10.37 -10.83 19.83
C LEU A 12 10.21 -12.27 20.29
N THR A 13 11.14 -12.79 21.11
CA THR A 13 11.03 -14.15 21.63
C THR A 13 9.93 -14.29 22.68
N THR A 14 9.72 -13.31 23.57
CA THR A 14 8.59 -13.31 24.52
C THR A 14 7.24 -13.15 23.79
N LEU A 15 7.13 -12.34 22.75
CA LEU A 15 5.92 -12.25 21.94
C LEU A 15 5.64 -13.57 21.17
N CYS A 16 6.68 -14.22 20.66
CA CYS A 16 6.56 -15.54 20.01
C CYS A 16 6.18 -16.64 21.03
N VAL A 17 6.72 -16.61 22.26
CA VAL A 17 6.39 -17.56 23.31
C VAL A 17 4.96 -17.34 23.81
N VAL A 18 4.50 -16.11 24.00
CA VAL A 18 3.11 -15.81 24.34
C VAL A 18 2.16 -16.23 23.22
N ALA A 19 2.54 -16.02 21.96
CA ALA A 19 1.75 -16.50 20.82
C ALA A 19 1.74 -18.02 20.68
N SER A 20 2.79 -18.72 21.13
CA SER A 20 2.84 -20.19 21.09
C SER A 20 2.13 -20.85 22.27
N HIS A 21 2.07 -20.21 23.44
CA HIS A 21 1.34 -20.70 24.62
C HIS A 21 -0.17 -20.45 24.56
N LEU A 22 -0.64 -19.57 23.66
CA LEU A 22 -2.06 -19.41 23.32
C LEU A 22 -2.56 -20.44 22.28
N ARG A 23 -1.85 -21.55 22.07
CA ARG A 23 -2.41 -22.72 21.41
C ARG A 23 -3.44 -23.36 22.35
N LEU A 24 -4.67 -22.88 22.30
CA LEU A 24 -5.83 -23.63 22.76
C LEU A 24 -5.83 -24.98 22.04
N GLN A 25 -5.76 -26.05 22.80
CA GLN A 25 -5.96 -27.42 22.33
C GLN A 25 -7.26 -27.48 21.52
N PRO A 26 -7.29 -28.18 20.39
CA PRO A 26 -8.53 -28.43 19.68
C PRO A 26 -9.40 -29.34 20.59
N GLN A 27 -10.50 -28.83 21.09
CA GLN A 27 -11.55 -29.64 21.65
C GLN A 27 -12.09 -30.55 20.55
N GLN A 28 -11.97 -31.84 20.76
CA GLN A 28 -12.66 -32.85 20.00
C GLN A 28 -14.18 -32.63 20.15
N PRO A 29 -14.96 -32.73 19.07
CA PRO A 29 -16.40 -32.67 19.16
C PRO A 29 -16.91 -33.89 19.92
N ALA A 30 -17.62 -33.64 20.99
CA ALA A 30 -18.35 -34.67 21.73
C ALA A 30 -19.45 -35.27 20.84
N VAL A 31 -19.45 -36.56 20.77
CA VAL A 31 -20.50 -37.38 20.14
C VAL A 31 -21.77 -37.30 21.03
N PRO A 32 -22.94 -36.91 20.50
CA PRO A 32 -24.17 -37.00 21.28
C PRO A 32 -24.67 -38.45 21.33
N ALA A 33 -24.92 -38.92 22.52
CA ALA A 33 -25.57 -40.19 22.78
C ALA A 33 -27.01 -40.20 22.25
N VAL A 34 -27.34 -41.30 21.62
CA VAL A 34 -28.68 -41.64 21.13
C VAL A 34 -29.58 -41.99 22.34
N HIS A 35 -30.73 -41.34 22.47
CA HIS A 35 -31.87 -41.86 23.20
C HIS A 35 -33.07 -41.90 22.25
N ASP A 36 -33.53 -43.14 22.06
CA ASP A 36 -34.80 -43.48 21.41
C ASP A 36 -36.00 -42.90 22.11
N SER A 37 -36.97 -42.39 21.38
CA SER A 37 -38.40 -42.62 21.65
C SER A 37 -39.24 -42.30 20.39
N VAL A 38 -39.95 -43.29 20.03
CA VAL A 38 -41.03 -43.54 19.09
C VAL A 38 -42.20 -42.56 19.21
N THR A 39 -42.76 -42.08 18.12
CA THR A 39 -44.15 -42.25 17.64
C THR A 39 -44.47 -41.34 16.44
N THR A 40 -44.81 -41.98 15.32
CA THR A 40 -46.01 -41.82 14.44
C THR A 40 -46.58 -40.43 14.21
N ASP A 41 -46.93 -39.90 13.06
CA ASP A 41 -47.64 -40.49 11.89
C ASP A 41 -47.73 -39.41 10.77
N THR A 42 -47.78 -39.97 9.56
CA THR A 42 -48.59 -39.71 8.38
C THR A 42 -48.47 -38.46 7.48
N THR A 43 -48.25 -38.84 6.26
CA THR A 43 -48.82 -38.49 4.92
C THR A 43 -48.43 -37.14 4.28
N THR A 44 -48.13 -37.03 3.01
CA THR A 44 -48.37 -37.71 1.72
C THR A 44 -47.74 -36.88 0.58
N THR A 45 -47.19 -37.60 -0.36
CA THR A 45 -47.21 -37.44 -1.87
C THR A 45 -46.61 -36.13 -2.48
N LYS A 46 -45.86 -36.11 -3.54
CA LYS A 46 -45.65 -36.90 -4.75
C LYS A 46 -44.53 -36.26 -5.62
N GLN A 47 -43.69 -37.07 -6.14
CA GLN A 47 -43.27 -37.25 -7.55
C GLN A 47 -42.64 -36.02 -8.26
N THR A 48 -41.59 -36.11 -9.04
CA THR A 48 -41.09 -37.14 -10.00
C THR A 48 -39.67 -36.80 -10.42
N ALA A 49 -38.81 -37.81 -10.47
CA ALA A 49 -38.00 -38.36 -11.55
C ALA A 49 -37.03 -37.37 -12.26
N ALA A 50 -35.82 -37.70 -12.57
CA ALA A 50 -35.17 -38.90 -13.04
C ALA A 50 -33.64 -38.82 -12.95
N THR A 51 -33.06 -39.93 -12.70
CA THR A 51 -31.66 -40.38 -12.79
C THR A 51 -31.14 -40.51 -14.26
N PRO A 52 -29.92 -40.99 -14.58
CA PRO A 52 -28.76 -41.38 -13.74
C PRO A 52 -27.35 -41.18 -14.39
N ARG A 53 -26.36 -41.74 -13.68
CA ARG A 53 -25.03 -42.32 -14.12
C ARG A 53 -23.83 -41.39 -14.10
N THR A 54 -22.62 -41.76 -13.67
CA THR A 54 -22.01 -43.02 -13.20
C THR A 54 -20.74 -42.72 -12.48
N ALA A 55 -20.46 -43.48 -11.47
CA ALA A 55 -19.20 -43.52 -10.74
C ALA A 55 -18.13 -44.24 -11.58
N ASP A 56 -16.85 -43.88 -11.34
CA ASP A 56 -15.79 -44.89 -11.46
C ASP A 56 -14.67 -44.62 -10.46
N ALA A 57 -14.37 -45.68 -9.76
CA ALA A 57 -13.45 -45.81 -8.68
C ALA A 57 -12.04 -46.15 -9.17
N LYS A 58 -11.03 -45.64 -8.44
CA LYS A 58 -9.65 -46.14 -8.50
C LYS A 58 -9.53 -47.49 -7.77
N PRO A 59 -8.58 -48.32 -8.12
CA PRO A 59 -7.95 -49.22 -7.17
C PRO A 59 -6.48 -48.95 -6.97
N ARG A 60 -6.12 -49.09 -5.70
CA ARG A 60 -4.75 -49.08 -5.14
C ARG A 60 -4.01 -50.36 -5.47
N VAL A 61 -2.71 -50.20 -5.64
CA VAL A 61 -1.66 -51.25 -5.64
C VAL A 61 -1.34 -51.71 -4.22
N PRO A 62 -1.01 -52.95 -3.98
CA PRO A 62 -0.04 -53.34 -2.95
C PRO A 62 1.22 -53.98 -3.54
N LYS A 63 2.35 -53.67 -2.89
CA LYS A 63 3.63 -54.37 -2.92
C LYS A 63 3.51 -55.72 -2.20
N ASP A 64 4.31 -56.68 -2.58
CA ASP A 64 5.37 -57.39 -1.85
C ASP A 64 5.77 -58.67 -2.59
N GLU A 65 7.04 -58.73 -2.81
CA GLU A 65 8.14 -59.58 -2.36
C GLU A 65 8.06 -61.10 -2.61
N ALA A 66 9.06 -61.52 -3.37
CA ALA A 66 10.03 -62.59 -3.18
C ALA A 66 9.55 -64.07 -3.14
N ALA A 67 10.12 -64.81 -3.98
CA ALA A 67 11.05 -65.90 -3.72
C ALA A 67 11.00 -66.99 -4.78
N ALA A 68 12.22 -67.47 -5.02
CA ALA A 68 12.65 -68.50 -5.97
C ALA A 68 12.00 -69.91 -5.80
N THR A 69 11.95 -70.65 -6.86
CA THR A 69 12.63 -72.00 -7.08
C THR A 69 12.03 -72.67 -8.33
N ASP A 70 12.85 -72.85 -9.24
CA ASP A 70 13.53 -74.07 -9.78
C ASP A 70 12.70 -75.14 -10.47
N THR A 71 13.31 -75.54 -11.66
CA THR A 71 13.25 -76.85 -12.42
C THR A 71 12.02 -77.20 -13.23
N THR A 72 12.08 -77.43 -14.51
CA THR A 72 12.66 -78.47 -15.31
C THR A 72 12.14 -78.40 -16.75
N HIS A 73 13.03 -78.59 -17.68
CA HIS A 73 13.03 -79.14 -19.02
C HIS A 73 11.64 -79.49 -19.72
N ARG A 74 11.48 -79.02 -20.95
CA ARG A 74 11.46 -79.86 -22.13
C ARG A 74 11.57 -79.15 -23.50
N ASP A 75 12.41 -79.71 -24.29
CA ASP A 75 12.69 -79.38 -25.68
C ASP A 75 11.45 -79.23 -26.57
N SER A 76 11.51 -78.19 -27.48
CA SER A 76 11.28 -78.57 -28.92
C SER A 76 11.33 -77.35 -29.86
N VAL A 77 12.08 -77.56 -30.94
CA VAL A 77 11.98 -76.99 -32.28
C VAL A 77 12.42 -75.52 -32.46
N LYS A 78 13.68 -75.39 -33.02
CA LYS A 78 14.14 -74.19 -33.74
C LYS A 78 13.21 -73.97 -34.94
N VAL A 79 12.53 -72.85 -34.95
CA VAL A 79 12.11 -72.18 -36.18
C VAL A 79 13.04 -70.90 -36.28
N ASP A 80 13.84 -70.90 -37.36
CA ASP A 80 14.61 -69.76 -37.81
C ASP A 80 13.66 -68.60 -38.10
N THR A 81 13.45 -67.76 -37.13
CA THR A 81 12.85 -66.45 -37.34
C THR A 81 13.92 -65.55 -37.89
N VAL A 82 13.77 -65.17 -39.11
CA VAL A 82 14.42 -64.05 -39.76
C VAL A 82 14.37 -62.87 -38.79
N LYS A 83 15.56 -62.40 -38.39
CA LYS A 83 15.69 -61.15 -37.65
C LYS A 83 15.13 -60.02 -38.51
N THR A 84 13.89 -59.70 -38.37
CA THR A 84 13.32 -58.42 -38.82
C THR A 84 14.08 -57.29 -38.09
N LYS A 85 14.77 -56.43 -38.81
CA LYS A 85 15.38 -55.21 -38.33
C LYS A 85 14.26 -54.47 -37.55
N PRO A 86 14.54 -53.97 -36.32
CA PRO A 86 13.50 -53.26 -35.56
C PRO A 86 13.10 -52.02 -36.34
N GLY A 87 11.89 -52.01 -36.83
CA GLY A 87 11.27 -50.88 -37.49
C GLY A 87 11.06 -49.65 -36.58
N ILE A 88 10.57 -48.61 -37.13
CA ILE A 88 10.18 -47.36 -36.40
C ILE A 88 8.97 -47.71 -35.51
N ASP A 89 8.97 -47.27 -34.24
CA ASP A 89 7.95 -47.65 -33.23
C ASP A 89 6.54 -47.06 -33.47
N SER A 90 6.38 -46.15 -34.44
CA SER A 90 5.11 -45.50 -34.80
C SER A 90 5.08 -45.13 -36.27
N PRO A 91 3.93 -45.02 -36.91
CA PRO A 91 3.83 -44.55 -38.27
C PRO A 91 4.34 -43.15 -38.44
N VAL A 92 5.01 -42.89 -39.56
CA VAL A 92 5.45 -41.52 -39.96
C VAL A 92 4.45 -41.04 -40.99
N GLU A 93 3.77 -39.94 -40.69
CA GLU A 93 2.91 -39.23 -41.63
C GLU A 93 3.71 -38.15 -42.35
N TYR A 94 3.59 -38.07 -43.66
CA TYR A 94 4.27 -37.06 -44.46
C TYR A 94 3.37 -36.52 -45.55
N GLN A 95 3.54 -35.23 -45.84
CA GLN A 95 2.84 -34.50 -46.89
C GLN A 95 3.75 -33.44 -47.54
N ALA A 96 3.47 -33.13 -48.79
CA ALA A 96 4.16 -32.07 -49.53
C ALA A 96 3.16 -31.37 -50.45
N ALA A 97 3.33 -30.07 -50.70
CA ALA A 97 2.42 -29.31 -51.54
C ALA A 97 2.76 -29.45 -53.04
N ASP A 98 4.06 -29.60 -53.42
CA ASP A 98 4.50 -29.61 -54.83
C ASP A 98 4.66 -31.03 -55.34
N SER A 99 5.56 -31.83 -54.80
CA SER A 99 5.81 -33.18 -55.25
C SER A 99 6.42 -34.07 -54.16
N MET A 100 6.17 -35.38 -54.28
CA MET A 100 6.82 -36.43 -53.53
C MET A 100 7.43 -37.46 -54.45
N VAL A 101 8.71 -37.72 -54.27
CA VAL A 101 9.48 -38.69 -55.08
C VAL A 101 10.04 -39.72 -54.11
N TYR A 102 9.72 -41.00 -54.39
CA TYR A 102 10.29 -42.12 -53.64
C TYR A 102 11.17 -42.98 -54.55
N ASP A 103 12.43 -43.11 -54.18
CA ASP A 103 13.38 -43.97 -54.84
C ASP A 103 13.47 -45.28 -54.07
N ALA A 104 12.87 -46.31 -54.61
CA ALA A 104 12.76 -47.62 -53.98
C ALA A 104 14.14 -48.35 -53.91
N ALA A 105 15.07 -48.04 -54.82
CA ALA A 105 16.42 -48.63 -54.82
C ALA A 105 17.33 -48.13 -53.67
N SER A 106 17.23 -46.84 -53.33
CA SER A 106 18.03 -46.21 -52.26
C SER A 106 17.24 -46.08 -50.95
N GLY A 107 15.91 -46.41 -50.92
CA GLY A 107 15.06 -46.18 -49.75
C GLY A 107 14.88 -44.68 -49.36
N LEU A 108 15.11 -43.77 -50.33
CA LEU A 108 15.04 -42.30 -50.14
C LEU A 108 13.70 -41.75 -50.59
N ALA A 109 13.04 -40.98 -49.71
CA ALA A 109 11.87 -40.18 -50.07
C ALA A 109 12.22 -38.69 -50.05
N TYR A 110 11.86 -38.00 -51.13
CA TYR A 110 12.02 -36.55 -51.27
C TYR A 110 10.66 -35.86 -51.30
N LEU A 111 10.50 -34.86 -50.48
CA LEU A 111 9.29 -34.04 -50.30
C LEU A 111 9.64 -32.61 -50.67
N TYR A 112 8.91 -32.00 -51.61
CA TYR A 112 9.14 -30.64 -52.10
C TYR A 112 7.90 -29.76 -51.87
N GLY A 113 8.16 -28.53 -51.53
CA GLY A 113 7.12 -27.51 -51.31
C GLY A 113 6.31 -27.67 -50.03
N LYS A 114 6.49 -26.84 -49.06
CA LYS A 114 5.84 -26.89 -47.72
C LYS A 114 5.75 -28.31 -47.17
N ALA A 115 6.86 -29.03 -47.30
CA ALA A 115 6.97 -30.41 -46.85
C ALA A 115 6.78 -30.50 -45.34
N GLN A 116 5.99 -31.52 -44.91
CA GLN A 116 5.72 -31.75 -43.50
C GLN A 116 5.89 -33.23 -43.17
N VAL A 117 6.53 -33.53 -42.06
CA VAL A 117 6.69 -34.87 -41.52
C VAL A 117 6.28 -34.88 -40.07
N ASN A 118 5.35 -35.74 -39.71
CA ASN A 118 4.84 -35.94 -38.36
C ASN A 118 5.26 -37.30 -37.83
N TYR A 119 5.85 -37.34 -36.65
CA TYR A 119 6.21 -38.58 -35.98
C TYR A 119 5.95 -38.46 -34.47
N GLN A 120 5.03 -39.22 -33.95
CA GLN A 120 4.57 -39.12 -32.55
C GLN A 120 4.11 -37.68 -32.21
N ASN A 121 4.80 -37.00 -31.28
CA ASN A 121 4.54 -35.62 -30.90
C ASN A 121 5.51 -34.61 -31.55
N MET A 122 6.24 -35.03 -32.58
CA MET A 122 7.21 -34.22 -33.32
C MET A 122 6.64 -33.89 -34.71
N GLN A 123 6.78 -32.62 -35.08
CA GLN A 123 6.44 -32.09 -36.40
C GLN A 123 7.63 -31.39 -37.00
N LEU A 124 8.00 -31.68 -38.21
CA LEU A 124 9.03 -31.05 -38.98
C LEU A 124 8.44 -30.51 -40.28
N THR A 125 8.62 -29.21 -40.53
CA THR A 125 8.19 -28.57 -41.77
C THR A 125 9.35 -27.89 -42.44
N ALA A 126 9.47 -27.96 -43.78
CA ALA A 126 10.51 -27.29 -44.53
C ALA A 126 10.14 -27.12 -46.02
N ALA A 127 10.96 -26.34 -46.77
CA ALA A 127 10.80 -26.26 -48.23
C ALA A 127 11.13 -27.57 -48.91
N LYS A 128 12.17 -28.26 -48.42
CA LYS A 128 12.59 -29.58 -48.90
C LYS A 128 12.91 -30.50 -47.74
N ILE A 129 12.34 -31.71 -47.75
CA ILE A 129 12.68 -32.75 -46.78
C ILE A 129 13.12 -33.99 -47.56
N SER A 130 14.25 -34.57 -47.25
CA SER A 130 14.65 -35.88 -47.69
C SER A 130 14.72 -36.85 -46.52
N MET A 131 14.13 -38.04 -46.69
CA MET A 131 14.00 -39.04 -45.65
C MET A 131 14.51 -40.37 -46.15
N ASN A 132 15.47 -40.95 -45.41
CA ASN A 132 15.95 -42.30 -45.65
C ASN A 132 15.22 -43.27 -44.68
N MET A 133 14.41 -44.14 -45.20
CA MET A 133 13.58 -45.07 -44.43
C MET A 133 14.38 -46.13 -43.66
N ASP A 134 15.49 -46.61 -44.25
CA ASP A 134 16.33 -47.66 -43.68
C ASP A 134 17.12 -47.14 -42.47
N SER A 135 17.72 -45.95 -42.58
CA SER A 135 18.51 -45.31 -41.53
C SER A 135 17.67 -44.50 -40.56
N SER A 136 16.38 -44.32 -40.86
CA SER A 136 15.46 -43.42 -40.09
C SER A 136 15.99 -41.97 -39.98
N MET A 137 16.78 -41.52 -40.98
CA MET A 137 17.36 -40.20 -41.06
C MET A 137 16.49 -39.25 -41.90
N VAL A 138 16.26 -38.07 -41.37
CA VAL A 138 15.57 -36.98 -42.09
C VAL A 138 16.49 -35.81 -42.22
N HIS A 139 16.60 -35.22 -43.41
CA HIS A 139 17.28 -33.97 -43.67
C HIS A 139 16.27 -32.97 -44.21
N ALA A 140 16.22 -31.77 -43.56
CA ALA A 140 15.36 -30.69 -43.95
C ALA A 140 16.22 -29.47 -44.32
N GLU A 141 15.87 -28.79 -45.39
CA GLU A 141 16.61 -27.65 -45.95
C GLU A 141 15.65 -26.55 -46.37
N ALA A 142 16.08 -25.28 -46.18
CA ALA A 142 15.44 -24.14 -46.77
C ALA A 142 15.75 -24.03 -48.27
N ARG A 143 14.90 -23.41 -49.04
CA ARG A 143 15.11 -23.11 -50.45
C ARG A 143 15.71 -21.70 -50.58
N ALA A 144 16.72 -21.55 -51.41
CA ALA A 144 17.22 -20.24 -51.75
C ALA A 144 16.20 -19.46 -52.60
N ASP A 145 15.78 -18.31 -52.13
CA ASP A 145 14.86 -17.40 -52.81
C ASP A 145 15.30 -15.96 -52.60
N SER A 146 15.74 -15.30 -53.68
CA SER A 146 16.21 -13.93 -53.66
C SER A 146 15.09 -12.89 -53.47
N THR A 147 13.81 -13.30 -53.55
CA THR A 147 12.66 -12.41 -53.37
C THR A 147 12.23 -12.29 -51.91
N VAL A 148 12.72 -13.19 -51.03
CA VAL A 148 12.42 -13.19 -49.62
C VAL A 148 13.50 -12.50 -48.83
N GLU A 149 13.10 -11.67 -47.85
CA GLU A 149 14.07 -10.99 -46.95
C GLU A 149 14.91 -12.05 -46.18
N GLY A 150 16.21 -12.07 -46.42
CA GLY A 150 17.13 -13.05 -45.86
C GLY A 150 17.47 -14.23 -46.81
N GLY A 151 16.96 -14.22 -48.09
CA GLY A 151 17.45 -15.10 -49.15
C GLY A 151 17.06 -16.56 -49.02
N LEU A 152 16.24 -16.95 -48.05
CA LEU A 152 15.84 -18.33 -47.77
C LEU A 152 14.35 -18.42 -47.50
N ASP A 153 13.64 -19.20 -48.32
CA ASP A 153 12.23 -19.52 -48.11
C ASP A 153 12.05 -20.93 -47.51
N GLY A 154 10.96 -21.12 -46.73
CA GLY A 154 10.58 -22.38 -46.15
C GLY A 154 11.62 -22.99 -45.20
N ARG A 155 12.19 -22.21 -44.31
CA ARG A 155 13.16 -22.66 -43.30
C ARG A 155 12.62 -23.84 -42.51
N PRO A 156 13.43 -24.88 -42.24
CA PRO A 156 13.05 -26.00 -41.40
C PRO A 156 12.61 -25.55 -40.04
N GLN A 157 11.36 -25.93 -39.66
CA GLN A 157 10.79 -25.74 -38.33
C GLN A 157 10.52 -27.11 -37.71
N TYR A 158 11.13 -27.33 -36.56
CA TYR A 158 10.88 -28.48 -35.72
C TYR A 158 10.11 -28.10 -34.49
N THR A 159 9.00 -28.79 -34.25
CA THR A 159 8.15 -28.56 -33.07
C THR A 159 7.96 -29.86 -32.31
N GLN A 160 8.18 -29.83 -30.99
CA GLN A 160 7.91 -30.96 -30.09
C GLN A 160 7.33 -30.42 -28.77
N GLY A 161 6.02 -30.62 -28.58
CA GLY A 161 5.33 -30.07 -27.41
C GLY A 161 5.36 -28.56 -27.40
N THR A 162 6.07 -27.94 -26.43
CA THR A 162 6.26 -26.47 -26.30
C THR A 162 7.53 -25.97 -26.96
N ASP A 163 8.42 -26.87 -27.37
CA ASP A 163 9.72 -26.52 -27.92
C ASP A 163 9.62 -26.33 -29.42
N GLN A 164 10.10 -25.20 -29.91
CA GLN A 164 10.14 -24.85 -31.33
C GLN A 164 11.56 -24.44 -31.71
N TYR A 165 12.05 -25.00 -32.81
CA TYR A 165 13.38 -24.71 -33.37
C TYR A 165 13.23 -24.33 -34.83
N ASP A 166 13.66 -23.12 -35.18
CA ASP A 166 13.78 -22.66 -36.55
C ASP A 166 15.25 -22.78 -36.96
N SER A 167 15.53 -23.24 -38.20
CA SER A 167 16.89 -23.46 -38.63
C SER A 167 17.06 -23.25 -40.15
N GLU A 168 18.28 -23.20 -40.60
CA GLU A 168 18.60 -23.17 -42.04
C GLU A 168 18.68 -24.58 -42.63
N ARG A 169 19.27 -25.50 -41.87
CA ARG A 169 19.38 -26.91 -42.22
C ARG A 169 19.30 -27.76 -40.96
N MET A 170 18.59 -28.86 -41.06
CA MET A 170 18.40 -29.81 -39.95
C MET A 170 18.54 -31.25 -40.42
N SER A 171 19.30 -32.05 -39.68
CA SER A 171 19.39 -33.47 -39.82
C SER A 171 18.95 -34.13 -38.53
N PHE A 172 17.96 -35.04 -38.58
CA PHE A 172 17.39 -35.68 -37.43
C PHE A 172 17.16 -37.15 -37.62
N ASN A 173 17.50 -37.95 -36.61
CA ASN A 173 17.26 -39.42 -36.65
C ASN A 173 16.11 -39.74 -35.70
N PHE A 174 15.02 -40.24 -36.24
CA PHE A 174 13.80 -40.55 -35.47
C PHE A 174 13.99 -41.69 -34.46
N LYS A 175 14.86 -42.68 -34.78
CA LYS A 175 15.12 -43.83 -33.91
C LYS A 175 16.01 -43.46 -32.73
N THR A 176 17.08 -42.76 -32.96
CA THR A 176 18.02 -42.35 -31.89
C THR A 176 17.64 -41.05 -31.21
N LYS A 177 16.65 -40.31 -31.77
CA LYS A 177 16.21 -38.97 -31.33
C LYS A 177 17.35 -37.92 -31.26
N LYS A 178 18.45 -38.15 -31.98
CA LYS A 178 19.56 -37.24 -32.09
C LYS A 178 19.43 -36.38 -33.34
N GLY A 179 19.91 -35.13 -33.26
CA GLY A 179 19.87 -34.20 -34.38
C GLY A 179 21.10 -33.32 -34.46
N TYR A 180 21.36 -32.83 -35.68
CA TYR A 180 22.35 -31.80 -35.96
C TYR A 180 21.65 -30.66 -36.69
N ILE A 181 21.85 -29.43 -36.20
CA ILE A 181 21.12 -28.26 -36.65
C ILE A 181 22.11 -27.14 -36.96
N LEU A 182 21.95 -26.50 -38.11
CA LEU A 182 22.73 -25.33 -38.50
C LEU A 182 21.88 -24.08 -38.41
N ASN A 183 22.46 -23.01 -37.91
CA ASN A 183 21.83 -21.70 -37.72
C ASN A 183 20.46 -21.80 -37.03
N VAL A 184 20.48 -22.45 -35.85
CA VAL A 184 19.28 -22.61 -35.04
C VAL A 184 18.86 -21.31 -34.37
N ASN A 185 17.55 -21.03 -34.36
CA ASN A 185 16.91 -20.02 -33.54
C ASN A 185 15.79 -20.69 -32.72
N THR A 186 15.84 -20.50 -31.40
CA THR A 186 14.85 -21.11 -30.48
C THR A 186 14.53 -20.14 -29.35
N LYS A 187 13.26 -20.14 -28.95
CA LYS A 187 12.82 -19.38 -27.77
C LYS A 187 12.91 -20.27 -26.54
N GLN A 188 13.65 -19.84 -25.55
CA GLN A 188 13.83 -20.57 -24.29
C GLN A 188 13.51 -19.64 -23.11
N GLY A 189 12.41 -19.92 -22.40
CA GLY A 189 11.90 -19.02 -21.35
C GLY A 189 11.47 -17.67 -21.90
N ASP A 190 12.01 -16.58 -21.36
CA ASP A 190 11.74 -15.22 -21.82
C ASP A 190 12.81 -14.71 -22.81
N GLY A 191 13.81 -15.55 -23.16
CA GLY A 191 14.89 -15.19 -24.07
C GLY A 191 14.89 -15.98 -25.39
N PHE A 192 15.67 -15.48 -26.34
CA PHE A 192 15.93 -16.07 -27.64
C PHE A 192 17.38 -16.56 -27.69
N MET A 193 17.56 -17.74 -28.22
CA MET A 193 18.86 -18.33 -28.35
C MET A 193 19.11 -18.70 -29.80
N THR A 194 20.20 -18.19 -30.35
CA THR A 194 20.67 -18.55 -31.69
C THR A 194 22.03 -19.23 -31.60
N SER A 195 22.36 -20.10 -32.55
CA SER A 195 23.66 -20.77 -32.61
C SER A 195 24.03 -21.14 -34.05
N GLU A 196 25.29 -20.99 -34.40
CA GLU A 196 25.78 -21.39 -35.72
C GLU A 196 25.70 -22.92 -35.91
N ARG A 197 26.09 -23.69 -34.89
CA ARG A 197 26.05 -25.16 -34.90
C ARG A 197 25.46 -25.69 -33.62
N SER A 198 24.52 -26.61 -33.77
CA SER A 198 23.82 -27.22 -32.63
C SER A 198 23.70 -28.71 -32.78
N LYS A 199 23.91 -29.46 -31.70
CA LYS A 199 23.72 -30.88 -31.61
C LYS A 199 22.68 -31.22 -30.58
N ARG A 200 21.62 -31.89 -30.96
CA ARG A 200 20.58 -32.38 -30.07
C ARG A 200 20.86 -33.80 -29.62
N ALA A 201 20.87 -34.06 -28.35
CA ALA A 201 20.97 -35.38 -27.74
C ALA A 201 19.62 -36.07 -27.62
N ALA A 202 19.60 -37.38 -27.35
CA ALA A 202 18.37 -38.18 -27.22
C ALA A 202 17.44 -37.71 -26.09
N ASP A 203 17.97 -37.14 -25.01
CA ASP A 203 17.29 -36.57 -23.88
C ASP A 203 16.71 -35.16 -24.13
N GLY A 204 16.87 -34.62 -25.34
CA GLY A 204 16.45 -33.29 -25.73
C GLY A 204 17.47 -32.17 -25.39
N THR A 205 18.58 -32.49 -24.73
CA THR A 205 19.67 -31.52 -24.45
C THR A 205 20.29 -31.01 -25.75
N LEU A 206 20.47 -29.68 -25.83
CA LEU A 206 21.17 -29.02 -26.96
C LEU A 206 22.60 -28.64 -26.56
N TYR A 207 23.55 -28.99 -27.39
CA TYR A 207 24.93 -28.53 -27.32
C TYR A 207 25.14 -27.50 -28.42
N LEU A 208 25.50 -26.28 -28.04
CA LEU A 208 25.60 -25.13 -28.92
C LEU A 208 27.07 -24.74 -29.06
N GLU A 209 27.47 -24.37 -30.26
CA GLU A 209 28.75 -23.78 -30.58
C GLU A 209 28.50 -22.40 -31.21
N LYS A 210 29.23 -21.38 -30.76
CA LYS A 210 29.05 -19.98 -31.15
C LYS A 210 27.57 -19.51 -30.93
N GLY A 211 27.09 -19.75 -29.73
CA GLY A 211 25.74 -19.36 -29.35
C GLY A 211 25.59 -17.88 -29.04
N ARG A 212 24.39 -17.32 -29.25
CA ARG A 212 24.00 -15.97 -28.79
C ARG A 212 22.75 -16.10 -27.97
N TYR A 213 22.74 -15.51 -26.81
CA TYR A 213 21.56 -15.42 -25.96
C TYR A 213 21.14 -13.97 -25.78
N THR A 214 19.88 -13.67 -26.03
CA THR A 214 19.32 -12.33 -25.88
C THR A 214 17.88 -12.41 -25.38
N THR A 215 17.43 -11.38 -24.69
CA THR A 215 16.01 -11.19 -24.33
C THR A 215 15.33 -10.14 -25.21
N CYS A 216 16.04 -9.65 -26.22
CA CYS A 216 15.53 -8.75 -27.25
C CYS A 216 14.80 -9.56 -28.33
N ASP A 217 13.56 -9.20 -28.65
CA ASP A 217 12.75 -9.82 -29.69
C ASP A 217 12.88 -9.13 -31.08
N ALA A 218 13.80 -8.16 -31.21
CA ALA A 218 14.10 -7.54 -32.47
C ALA A 218 14.81 -8.52 -33.42
N LYS A 219 14.58 -8.39 -34.74
CA LYS A 219 15.28 -9.17 -35.74
C LYS A 219 16.82 -9.03 -35.63
N HIS A 220 17.28 -7.82 -35.33
CA HIS A 220 18.66 -7.50 -34.96
C HIS A 220 18.66 -7.12 -33.49
N PRO A 221 19.13 -8.01 -32.59
CA PRO A 221 19.02 -7.74 -31.14
C PRO A 221 20.03 -6.64 -30.74
N HIS A 222 19.57 -5.65 -29.97
CA HIS A 222 20.39 -4.54 -29.46
C HIS A 222 21.52 -5.00 -28.51
N PHE A 223 21.38 -6.18 -27.94
CA PHE A 223 22.42 -6.80 -27.12
C PHE A 223 22.27 -8.32 -27.10
N TYR A 224 23.38 -9.00 -26.94
CA TYR A 224 23.41 -10.44 -26.73
C TYR A 224 24.64 -10.88 -25.95
N LEU A 225 24.51 -11.97 -25.24
CA LEU A 225 25.62 -12.68 -24.62
C LEU A 225 26.18 -13.66 -25.66
N ALA A 226 27.37 -13.42 -26.16
CA ALA A 226 28.05 -14.30 -27.08
C ALA A 226 28.69 -15.46 -26.30
N LEU A 227 28.23 -16.68 -26.56
CA LEU A 227 28.61 -17.91 -25.88
C LEU A 227 29.55 -18.71 -26.77
N SER A 228 30.74 -19.03 -26.32
CA SER A 228 31.66 -19.90 -27.11
C SER A 228 31.08 -21.29 -27.25
N ARG A 229 30.64 -21.89 -26.13
CA ARG A 229 29.95 -23.17 -26.06
C ARG A 229 28.89 -23.14 -24.99
N ALA A 230 27.76 -23.80 -25.25
CA ALA A 230 26.69 -23.89 -24.24
C ALA A 230 26.02 -25.26 -24.27
N LYS A 231 25.57 -25.71 -23.11
CA LYS A 231 24.67 -26.86 -22.92
C LYS A 231 23.33 -26.35 -22.44
N VAL A 232 22.30 -26.53 -23.22
CA VAL A 232 20.94 -26.08 -22.94
C VAL A 232 20.09 -27.28 -22.61
N ARG A 233 19.46 -27.28 -21.44
CA ARG A 233 18.42 -28.22 -21.07
C ARG A 233 17.08 -27.52 -21.18
N PRO A 234 16.29 -27.76 -22.23
CA PRO A 234 15.05 -27.05 -22.48
C PRO A 234 14.12 -27.03 -21.25
N GLY A 235 13.60 -25.86 -20.91
CA GLY A 235 12.72 -25.66 -19.75
C GLY A 235 13.39 -25.79 -18.37
N LYS A 236 14.71 -26.03 -18.30
CA LYS A 236 15.47 -26.15 -17.06
C LYS A 236 16.53 -25.06 -16.91
N ASP A 237 17.62 -25.17 -17.67
CA ASP A 237 18.76 -24.25 -17.52
C ASP A 237 19.65 -24.22 -18.74
N VAL A 238 20.56 -23.23 -18.76
CA VAL A 238 21.70 -23.13 -19.67
C VAL A 238 22.98 -23.09 -18.85
N VAL A 239 23.94 -23.93 -19.23
CA VAL A 239 25.30 -23.91 -18.69
C VAL A 239 26.20 -23.52 -19.85
N PHE A 240 27.05 -22.52 -19.68
CA PHE A 240 27.90 -22.02 -20.77
C PHE A 240 29.35 -21.83 -20.31
N GLY A 241 30.26 -21.97 -21.28
CA GLY A 241 31.70 -21.69 -21.13
C GLY A 241 31.99 -20.20 -21.31
N PRO A 242 33.18 -19.83 -21.80
CA PRO A 242 33.55 -18.42 -21.96
C PRO A 242 32.48 -17.65 -22.75
N ALA A 243 32.04 -16.52 -22.20
CA ALA A 243 31.05 -15.66 -22.78
C ALA A 243 31.44 -14.19 -22.61
N HIS A 244 31.07 -13.34 -23.56
CA HIS A 244 31.23 -11.89 -23.48
C HIS A 244 29.95 -11.20 -23.93
N LEU A 245 29.70 -10.01 -23.37
CA LEU A 245 28.55 -9.20 -23.70
C LEU A 245 28.85 -8.37 -24.96
N VAL A 246 27.90 -8.35 -25.89
CA VAL A 246 27.93 -7.52 -27.10
C VAL A 246 26.72 -6.61 -27.07
N VAL A 247 26.91 -5.32 -27.30
CA VAL A 247 25.86 -4.31 -27.36
C VAL A 247 26.01 -3.54 -28.66
N GLU A 248 24.94 -3.48 -29.48
CA GLU A 248 24.95 -2.89 -30.82
C GLU A 248 26.18 -3.36 -31.65
N ASP A 249 26.41 -4.67 -31.63
CA ASP A 249 27.55 -5.38 -32.26
C ASP A 249 28.96 -4.99 -31.76
N VAL A 250 29.05 -4.16 -30.73
CA VAL A 250 30.33 -3.81 -30.09
C VAL A 250 30.59 -4.76 -28.93
N PRO A 251 31.63 -5.59 -28.96
CA PRO A 251 32.01 -6.45 -27.84
C PRO A 251 32.51 -5.62 -26.66
N LEU A 252 31.88 -5.78 -25.51
CA LEU A 252 32.33 -5.12 -24.28
C LEU A 252 33.43 -5.96 -23.59
N PRO A 253 34.33 -5.32 -22.83
CA PRO A 253 35.41 -5.99 -22.12
C PRO A 253 34.96 -6.78 -20.89
N LEU A 254 33.67 -7.10 -20.83
CA LEU A 254 33.08 -7.92 -19.77
C LEU A 254 33.02 -9.38 -20.24
N ALA A 255 33.97 -10.20 -19.80
CA ALA A 255 34.03 -11.62 -20.11
C ALA A 255 33.76 -12.46 -18.86
N ILE A 256 32.94 -13.48 -19.02
CA ILE A 256 32.61 -14.45 -17.98
C ILE A 256 33.20 -15.79 -18.38
N PRO A 257 34.14 -16.38 -17.60
CA PRO A 257 34.80 -17.63 -18.00
C PRO A 257 33.84 -18.83 -17.99
N TYR A 258 32.86 -18.81 -17.11
CA TYR A 258 31.89 -19.88 -16.95
C TYR A 258 30.62 -19.35 -16.23
N GLY A 259 29.44 -19.82 -16.63
CA GLY A 259 28.20 -19.40 -16.00
C GLY A 259 27.04 -20.35 -16.27
N PHE A 260 25.95 -20.12 -15.58
CA PHE A 260 24.66 -20.79 -15.82
C PHE A 260 23.50 -19.86 -15.47
N PHE A 261 22.37 -20.07 -16.13
CA PHE A 261 21.11 -19.42 -15.76
C PHE A 261 19.93 -20.40 -15.95
N PRO A 262 18.95 -20.41 -15.02
CA PRO A 262 17.77 -21.26 -15.11
C PRO A 262 16.67 -20.61 -15.94
N PHE A 263 15.90 -21.41 -16.69
CA PHE A 263 14.67 -20.97 -17.38
C PHE A 263 13.41 -21.07 -16.52
N ASN A 264 13.54 -21.35 -15.24
CA ASN A 264 12.41 -21.64 -14.39
C ASN A 264 11.59 -20.38 -14.08
N LYS A 265 10.27 -20.45 -14.25
CA LYS A 265 9.29 -19.48 -13.78
C LYS A 265 9.11 -19.47 -12.24
N LYS A 266 9.81 -20.37 -11.52
CA LYS A 266 9.82 -20.45 -10.05
C LYS A 266 11.00 -19.68 -9.50
N TYR A 267 10.87 -19.21 -8.25
CA TYR A 267 11.97 -18.64 -7.50
C TYR A 267 13.20 -19.56 -7.54
N SER A 268 14.32 -19.02 -7.93
CA SER A 268 15.60 -19.72 -7.88
C SER A 268 16.62 -18.90 -7.08
N SER A 269 17.43 -19.58 -6.28
CA SER A 269 18.53 -18.98 -5.56
C SER A 269 19.65 -18.59 -6.53
N GLY A 270 20.35 -17.50 -6.24
CA GLY A 270 21.43 -17.03 -7.10
C GLY A 270 22.19 -15.84 -6.52
N PHE A 271 23.29 -15.49 -7.18
CA PHE A 271 24.09 -14.33 -6.84
C PHE A 271 23.40 -13.04 -7.33
N VAL A 272 23.44 -12.01 -6.49
CA VAL A 272 23.04 -10.65 -6.84
C VAL A 272 24.30 -9.88 -7.20
N MET A 273 24.37 -9.39 -8.43
CA MET A 273 25.53 -8.65 -8.92
C MET A 273 25.62 -7.29 -8.24
N PRO A 274 26.79 -6.87 -7.75
CA PRO A 274 26.97 -5.57 -7.14
C PRO A 274 26.88 -4.44 -8.16
N SER A 275 26.34 -3.32 -7.74
CA SER A 275 26.47 -2.04 -8.43
C SER A 275 27.81 -1.40 -8.07
N TYR A 276 28.44 -0.76 -9.01
CA TYR A 276 29.72 -0.09 -8.81
C TYR A 276 29.63 1.40 -9.15
N GLY A 277 30.48 2.18 -8.54
CA GLY A 277 30.54 3.62 -8.75
C GLY A 277 31.57 4.26 -7.84
N ASP A 278 31.57 5.58 -7.80
CA ASP A 278 32.44 6.39 -6.96
C ASP A 278 31.63 7.40 -6.12
N GLU A 279 32.16 7.72 -4.98
CA GLU A 279 31.65 8.75 -4.07
C GLU A 279 32.80 9.55 -3.48
N THR A 280 32.67 10.85 -3.49
CA THR A 280 33.74 11.77 -3.08
C THR A 280 34.20 11.53 -1.63
N SER A 281 33.28 11.24 -0.71
CA SER A 281 33.58 11.07 0.71
C SER A 281 34.17 9.70 1.06
N ARG A 282 33.72 8.62 0.40
CA ARG A 282 34.03 7.23 0.74
C ARG A 282 34.83 6.48 -0.34
N GLY A 283 35.08 7.11 -1.52
CA GLY A 283 35.81 6.53 -2.63
C GLY A 283 34.99 5.60 -3.49
N PHE A 284 35.67 4.73 -4.27
CA PHE A 284 34.99 3.73 -5.10
C PHE A 284 34.23 2.73 -4.25
N TYR A 285 33.10 2.26 -4.77
CA TYR A 285 32.26 1.30 -4.06
C TYR A 285 31.80 0.13 -4.94
N LEU A 286 31.59 -1.00 -4.27
CA LEU A 286 30.74 -2.09 -4.72
C LEU A 286 29.61 -2.23 -3.73
N ARG A 287 28.35 -2.08 -4.18
CA ARG A 287 27.15 -2.07 -3.34
C ARG A 287 26.13 -3.09 -3.81
N ASP A 288 25.31 -3.51 -2.85
CA ASP A 288 24.15 -4.36 -3.09
C ASP A 288 24.50 -5.71 -3.76
N GLY A 289 25.76 -6.13 -3.66
CA GLY A 289 26.20 -7.44 -4.08
C GLY A 289 25.96 -8.49 -2.99
N GLY A 290 25.58 -9.70 -3.39
CA GLY A 290 25.34 -10.75 -2.40
C GLY A 290 24.67 -11.99 -2.95
N TYR A 291 23.80 -12.58 -2.14
CA TYR A 291 23.13 -13.82 -2.48
C TYR A 291 21.63 -13.76 -2.15
N TYR A 292 20.81 -14.15 -3.11
CA TYR A 292 19.39 -14.38 -2.93
C TYR A 292 19.13 -15.86 -2.73
N TRP A 293 18.47 -16.19 -1.63
CA TRP A 293 18.13 -17.56 -1.26
C TRP A 293 16.61 -17.75 -1.30
N ALA A 294 16.12 -18.52 -2.27
CA ALA A 294 14.75 -19.00 -2.34
C ALA A 294 14.58 -20.19 -1.38
N ILE A 295 14.24 -19.91 -0.11
CA ILE A 295 14.19 -20.93 0.94
C ILE A 295 13.05 -21.91 0.67
N ASN A 296 11.86 -21.40 0.37
CA ASN A 296 10.69 -22.20 0.03
C ASN A 296 9.61 -21.33 -0.66
N ASP A 297 8.49 -21.94 -1.04
CA ASP A 297 7.36 -21.24 -1.72
C ASP A 297 6.72 -20.10 -0.89
N TYR A 298 7.06 -19.94 0.37
CA TYR A 298 6.47 -18.97 1.29
C TYR A 298 7.44 -17.91 1.77
N MET A 299 8.75 -18.13 1.66
CA MET A 299 9.77 -17.28 2.27
C MET A 299 11.04 -17.26 1.43
N ASP A 300 11.61 -16.07 1.27
CA ASP A 300 12.92 -15.83 0.67
C ASP A 300 13.88 -15.14 1.67
N LEU A 301 15.15 -15.07 1.31
CA LEU A 301 16.16 -14.29 2.02
C LEU A 301 17.14 -13.70 1.00
N LYS A 302 17.32 -12.40 1.04
CA LYS A 302 18.31 -11.66 0.25
C LYS A 302 19.33 -11.06 1.21
N ALA A 303 20.56 -11.52 1.15
CA ALA A 303 21.66 -11.00 1.96
C ALA A 303 22.63 -10.25 1.03
N LEU A 304 22.86 -8.98 1.32
CA LEU A 304 23.68 -8.07 0.51
C LEU A 304 24.78 -7.43 1.33
N GLY A 305 25.88 -7.13 0.66
CA GLY A 305 27.01 -6.40 1.22
C GLY A 305 27.34 -5.16 0.39
N GLU A 306 27.96 -4.21 1.04
CA GLU A 306 28.58 -3.05 0.39
C GLU A 306 29.95 -2.77 0.99
N ILE A 307 30.90 -2.38 0.14
CA ILE A 307 32.27 -2.03 0.51
C ILE A 307 32.72 -0.79 -0.23
N TYR A 308 33.56 0.01 0.42
CA TYR A 308 34.11 1.25 -0.11
C TYR A 308 35.63 1.28 0.11
N THR A 309 36.35 1.88 -0.80
CA THR A 309 37.82 1.92 -0.78
C THR A 309 38.43 2.63 0.44
N LYS A 310 37.75 3.61 1.04
CA LYS A 310 38.17 4.28 2.27
C LYS A 310 37.81 3.54 3.56
N GLY A 311 37.37 2.28 3.50
CA GLY A 311 37.14 1.42 4.64
C GLY A 311 35.73 1.45 5.23
N SER A 312 34.76 2.09 4.56
CA SER A 312 33.35 1.92 4.88
C SER A 312 32.84 0.59 4.38
N TRP A 313 31.91 -0.03 5.13
CA TRP A 313 31.25 -1.27 4.72
C TRP A 313 29.86 -1.39 5.34
N GLY A 314 29.01 -2.16 4.71
CA GLY A 314 27.67 -2.43 5.18
C GLY A 314 27.19 -3.84 4.87
N LEU A 315 26.24 -4.31 5.66
CA LEU A 315 25.52 -5.57 5.45
C LEU A 315 24.03 -5.32 5.55
N SER A 316 23.26 -5.88 4.64
CA SER A 316 21.81 -5.86 4.70
C SER A 316 21.21 -7.24 4.47
N ALA A 317 20.07 -7.48 5.07
CA ALA A 317 19.28 -8.70 4.91
C ALA A 317 17.81 -8.33 4.73
N GLU A 318 17.21 -8.83 3.69
CA GLU A 318 15.79 -8.67 3.40
C GLU A 318 15.15 -10.05 3.25
N THR A 319 14.00 -10.24 3.87
CA THR A 319 13.20 -11.45 3.70
C THR A 319 11.74 -11.07 3.48
N ASN A 320 11.14 -11.65 2.48
CA ASN A 320 9.71 -11.55 2.22
C ASN A 320 9.07 -12.91 2.52
N TYR A 321 7.96 -12.88 3.22
CA TYR A 321 7.22 -14.10 3.50
C TYR A 321 5.73 -13.87 3.29
N ASN A 322 5.09 -14.85 2.62
CA ASN A 322 3.68 -14.76 2.25
C ASN A 322 3.04 -16.15 2.23
N LYS A 323 2.11 -16.38 3.13
CA LYS A 323 1.25 -17.57 3.11
C LYS A 323 -0.19 -17.15 2.81
N ARG A 324 -0.67 -17.41 1.60
CA ARG A 324 -2.02 -17.03 1.15
C ARG A 324 -3.08 -17.38 2.20
N TYR A 325 -3.98 -16.43 2.46
CA TYR A 325 -5.07 -16.51 3.43
C TYR A 325 -4.65 -16.70 4.89
N ARG A 326 -3.35 -16.57 5.22
CA ARG A 326 -2.86 -16.66 6.60
C ARG A 326 -2.14 -15.40 7.05
N PHE A 327 -1.02 -15.10 6.42
CA PHE A 327 -0.22 -13.91 6.75
C PHE A 327 0.72 -13.53 5.60
N ARG A 328 1.15 -12.29 5.65
CA ARG A 328 2.21 -11.74 4.79
C ARG A 328 3.07 -10.78 5.57
N GLY A 329 4.31 -10.65 5.18
CA GLY A 329 5.22 -9.68 5.78
C GLY A 329 6.52 -9.56 5.04
N ASN A 330 7.27 -8.57 5.47
CA ASN A 330 8.61 -8.25 5.00
C ASN A 330 9.45 -7.86 6.22
N PHE A 331 10.68 -8.32 6.26
CA PHE A 331 11.64 -7.94 7.27
C PHE A 331 12.92 -7.47 6.58
N TYR A 332 13.39 -6.29 6.93
CA TYR A 332 14.62 -5.69 6.43
C TYR A 332 15.51 -5.27 7.59
N PHE A 333 16.76 -5.66 7.53
CA PHE A 333 17.80 -5.29 8.46
C PHE A 333 18.98 -4.73 7.69
N SER A 334 19.58 -3.65 8.16
CA SER A 334 20.79 -3.08 7.57
C SER A 334 21.71 -2.53 8.66
N TYR A 335 22.97 -2.84 8.55
CA TYR A 335 24.03 -2.29 9.39
C TYR A 335 25.08 -1.64 8.50
N LEU A 336 25.45 -0.42 8.79
CA LEU A 336 26.39 0.38 8.02
C LEU A 336 27.47 0.93 8.94
N ARG A 337 28.74 0.69 8.61
CA ARG A 337 29.89 1.36 9.21
C ARG A 337 30.48 2.33 8.19
N THR A 338 30.29 3.60 8.42
CA THR A 338 30.77 4.69 7.55
C THR A 338 32.06 5.25 8.12
N VAL A 339 33.09 5.36 7.29
CA VAL A 339 34.37 6.02 7.56
C VAL A 339 34.45 7.20 6.62
N GLU A 340 34.62 8.40 7.18
CA GLU A 340 34.79 9.65 6.44
C GLU A 340 36.09 10.31 6.86
N GLY A 341 36.67 11.08 5.96
CA GLY A 341 37.97 11.71 6.17
C GLY A 341 39.14 10.73 6.08
N GLU A 342 40.33 11.21 6.30
CA GLU A 342 41.55 10.42 6.32
C GLU A 342 42.03 10.18 7.76
N LYS A 343 42.58 8.99 8.01
CA LYS A 343 43.06 8.60 9.33
C LYS A 343 44.14 9.62 9.77
N ASN A 344 43.99 10.13 10.98
CA ASN A 344 44.85 11.17 11.60
C ASN A 344 44.56 12.63 11.12
N MET A 345 43.53 12.89 10.34
CA MET A 345 43.03 14.22 10.01
C MET A 345 41.88 14.64 10.93
N PRO A 346 41.62 15.93 11.12
CA PRO A 346 40.54 16.41 11.99
C PRO A 346 39.11 16.01 11.54
N ASP A 347 38.97 15.69 10.25
CA ASP A 347 37.72 15.28 9.61
C ASP A 347 37.48 13.76 9.68
N TYR A 348 38.41 12.99 10.28
CA TYR A 348 38.23 11.54 10.44
C TYR A 348 37.09 11.21 11.39
N ALA A 349 36.07 10.58 10.87
CA ALA A 349 34.90 10.14 11.63
C ALA A 349 34.48 8.71 11.29
N VAL A 350 34.17 7.91 12.30
CA VAL A 350 33.63 6.58 12.15
C VAL A 350 32.21 6.52 12.73
N THR A 351 31.22 6.39 11.88
CA THR A 351 29.81 6.27 12.29
C THR A 351 29.33 4.85 12.09
N LYS A 352 28.65 4.32 13.11
CA LYS A 352 27.95 3.04 13.04
C LYS A 352 26.47 3.29 13.05
N SER A 353 25.75 2.79 12.07
CA SER A 353 24.31 3.01 11.92
C SER A 353 23.58 1.72 11.61
N LEU A 354 22.33 1.67 12.04
CA LEU A 354 21.48 0.47 11.97
C LEU A 354 20.07 0.89 11.53
N LYS A 355 19.45 0.07 10.68
CA LYS A 355 18.04 0.19 10.30
C LYS A 355 17.35 -1.15 10.41
N LEU A 356 16.16 -1.13 10.99
CA LEU A 356 15.30 -2.30 11.13
C LEU A 356 13.90 -1.93 10.64
N GLN A 357 13.40 -2.65 9.67
CA GLN A 357 12.03 -2.53 9.22
C GLN A 357 11.36 -3.89 9.26
N TRP A 358 10.17 -3.93 9.82
CA TRP A 358 9.37 -5.15 9.83
C TRP A 358 7.90 -4.80 9.61
N THR A 359 7.34 -5.36 8.56
CA THR A 359 5.91 -5.32 8.32
C THR A 359 5.33 -6.71 8.42
N HIS A 360 4.27 -6.87 9.18
CA HIS A 360 3.53 -8.12 9.28
C HIS A 360 2.04 -7.84 9.32
N THR A 361 1.29 -8.58 8.54
CA THR A 361 -0.16 -8.49 8.55
C THR A 361 -0.75 -9.88 8.48
N LYS A 362 -1.60 -10.21 9.44
CA LYS A 362 -2.40 -11.42 9.47
C LYS A 362 -3.63 -11.24 8.58
N ASP A 363 -3.96 -12.22 7.77
CA ASP A 363 -5.17 -12.20 6.94
C ASP A 363 -6.41 -12.48 7.80
N SER A 364 -7.43 -11.65 7.70
CA SER A 364 -8.70 -11.82 8.39
C SER A 364 -9.43 -13.13 8.04
N LYS A 365 -9.16 -13.71 6.86
CA LYS A 365 -9.72 -15.01 6.46
C LYS A 365 -9.21 -16.18 7.30
N ALA A 366 -8.00 -16.07 7.86
CA ALA A 366 -7.43 -17.13 8.69
C ALA A 366 -8.12 -17.24 10.06
N MET A 367 -8.39 -16.12 10.68
CA MET A 367 -9.08 -15.99 11.97
C MET A 367 -9.84 -14.67 11.99
N PRO A 368 -11.12 -14.62 11.63
CA PRO A 368 -11.89 -13.38 11.50
C PRO A 368 -11.92 -12.52 12.78
N ASN A 369 -11.87 -13.18 13.94
CA ASN A 369 -11.98 -12.52 15.24
C ASN A 369 -10.63 -12.11 15.85
N THR A 370 -9.51 -12.39 15.17
CA THR A 370 -8.16 -12.09 15.69
C THR A 370 -7.38 -11.30 14.67
N THR A 371 -6.90 -10.14 15.03
CA THR A 371 -6.02 -9.29 14.22
C THR A 371 -4.62 -9.26 14.83
N PHE A 372 -3.61 -9.33 13.98
CA PHE A 372 -2.24 -9.07 14.35
C PHE A 372 -1.57 -8.30 13.23
N SER A 373 -0.99 -7.17 13.57
CA SER A 373 -0.22 -6.37 12.63
C SER A 373 1.01 -5.77 13.30
N ALA A 374 2.11 -5.75 12.59
CA ALA A 374 3.33 -5.09 12.99
C ALA A 374 3.83 -4.19 11.86
N ARG A 375 4.19 -2.98 12.21
CA ARG A 375 4.89 -2.03 11.36
C ARG A 375 6.01 -1.40 12.18
N VAL A 376 7.18 -1.98 12.10
CA VAL A 376 8.38 -1.49 12.78
C VAL A 376 9.23 -0.76 11.75
N ASN A 377 9.60 0.49 12.06
CA ASN A 377 10.52 1.29 11.28
C ASN A 377 11.46 2.01 12.26
N PHE A 378 12.52 1.33 12.61
CA PHE A 378 13.53 1.80 13.52
C PHE A 378 14.83 2.07 12.77
N ALA A 379 15.48 3.19 13.02
CA ALA A 379 16.82 3.44 12.54
C ALA A 379 17.60 4.27 13.57
N SER A 380 18.90 4.11 13.59
CA SER A 380 19.79 5.01 14.35
C SER A 380 19.78 6.42 13.70
N GLU A 381 20.05 7.43 14.50
CA GLU A 381 19.98 8.85 14.15
C GLU A 381 20.65 9.20 12.80
N ASN A 382 21.83 8.66 12.55
CA ASN A 382 22.63 9.02 11.38
C ASN A 382 22.42 8.09 10.17
N TYR A 383 21.54 7.06 10.26
CA TYR A 383 21.42 6.09 9.17
C TYR A 383 21.08 6.73 7.83
N GLU A 384 20.00 7.55 7.78
CA GLU A 384 19.55 8.13 6.51
C GLU A 384 20.48 9.20 5.96
N ARG A 385 21.23 9.85 6.84
CA ARG A 385 22.22 10.86 6.44
C ARG A 385 23.50 10.24 5.88
N LYS A 386 23.79 8.97 6.24
CA LYS A 386 24.99 8.24 5.84
C LYS A 386 24.72 7.13 4.82
N ASN A 387 23.47 6.78 4.60
CA ASN A 387 23.10 5.82 3.57
C ASN A 387 22.99 6.52 2.22
N LEU A 388 23.75 6.04 1.23
CA LEU A 388 23.85 6.66 -0.07
C LEU A 388 22.50 6.71 -0.82
N GLU A 389 21.70 5.68 -0.71
CA GLU A 389 20.39 5.63 -1.35
C GLU A 389 19.41 6.64 -0.76
N SER A 390 19.46 6.82 0.56
CA SER A 390 18.62 7.79 1.27
C SER A 390 18.99 9.23 0.91
N MET A 391 20.25 9.52 0.63
CA MET A 391 20.71 10.87 0.22
C MET A 391 20.07 11.31 -1.10
N TYR A 392 19.70 10.39 -1.98
CA TYR A 392 19.01 10.69 -3.25
C TYR A 392 17.49 10.53 -3.19
N ASN A 393 16.95 10.18 -2.01
CA ASN A 393 15.53 10.11 -1.75
C ASN A 393 15.11 11.19 -0.74
N PRO A 394 14.55 12.33 -1.20
CA PRO A 394 14.21 13.45 -0.31
C PRO A 394 13.28 13.07 0.83
N LEU A 395 12.32 12.16 0.57
CA LEU A 395 11.38 11.71 1.60
C LEU A 395 12.07 10.94 2.73
N SER A 396 13.05 10.11 2.40
CA SER A 396 13.84 9.36 3.38
C SER A 396 14.83 10.27 4.10
N TYR A 397 15.51 11.12 3.35
CA TYR A 397 16.53 12.02 3.89
C TYR A 397 15.95 13.08 4.84
N THR A 398 14.79 13.65 4.51
CA THR A 398 14.11 14.67 5.33
C THR A 398 13.22 14.11 6.43
N GLN A 399 13.11 12.79 6.53
CA GLN A 399 12.28 12.18 7.56
C GLN A 399 12.82 12.43 8.94
N SER A 400 12.20 13.37 9.66
CA SER A 400 12.58 13.76 11.04
C SER A 400 11.95 12.84 12.09
N THR A 401 10.83 12.19 11.78
CA THR A 401 10.11 11.32 12.72
C THR A 401 9.85 9.95 12.13
N ARG A 402 9.96 8.90 12.96
CA ARG A 402 9.66 7.52 12.61
C ARG A 402 8.69 6.93 13.60
N ALA A 403 7.68 6.26 13.09
CA ALA A 403 6.70 5.58 13.92
C ALA A 403 6.77 4.06 13.69
N SER A 404 6.77 3.33 14.80
CA SER A 404 6.68 1.88 14.82
C SER A 404 5.50 1.47 15.67
N SER A 405 4.73 0.48 15.23
CA SER A 405 3.60 -0.04 15.98
C SER A 405 3.48 -1.55 15.81
N VAL A 406 3.18 -2.22 16.90
CA VAL A 406 2.79 -3.62 16.91
C VAL A 406 1.44 -3.71 17.60
N SER A 407 0.46 -4.30 16.97
CA SER A 407 -0.89 -4.41 17.50
C SER A 407 -1.44 -5.83 17.40
N PHE A 408 -2.10 -6.23 18.46
CA PHE A 408 -2.86 -7.47 18.57
C PHE A 408 -4.28 -7.16 19.00
N GLY A 409 -5.26 -7.81 18.41
CA GLY A 409 -6.66 -7.66 18.80
C GLY A 409 -7.41 -8.98 18.69
N HIS A 410 -8.31 -9.21 19.65
CA HIS A 410 -9.22 -10.36 19.64
C HIS A 410 -10.63 -9.92 20.03
N THR A 411 -11.60 -10.39 19.26
CA THR A 411 -13.02 -10.09 19.50
C THR A 411 -13.76 -11.38 19.84
N PHE A 412 -14.32 -11.43 21.05
CA PHE A 412 -15.19 -12.50 21.50
C PHE A 412 -16.62 -12.18 21.04
N THR A 413 -16.99 -12.68 19.88
CA THR A 413 -18.29 -12.34 19.23
C THR A 413 -19.50 -12.73 20.06
N ASN A 414 -19.41 -13.81 20.85
CA ASN A 414 -20.51 -14.33 21.67
C ASN A 414 -20.98 -13.34 22.75
N ILE A 415 -20.05 -12.58 23.29
CA ILE A 415 -20.32 -11.60 24.38
C ILE A 415 -20.08 -10.16 23.93
N GLY A 416 -19.66 -9.94 22.68
CA GLY A 416 -19.35 -8.61 22.16
C GLY A 416 -18.16 -7.93 22.83
N LEU A 417 -17.22 -8.71 23.40
CA LEU A 417 -16.01 -8.21 24.05
C LEU A 417 -14.85 -8.16 23.05
N SER A 418 -14.22 -7.01 22.91
CA SER A 418 -12.99 -6.84 22.12
C SER A 418 -11.86 -6.42 23.04
N ILE A 419 -10.73 -7.10 22.91
CA ILE A 419 -9.49 -6.79 23.63
C ILE A 419 -8.45 -6.48 22.56
N SER A 420 -7.79 -5.34 22.69
CA SER A 420 -6.63 -4.99 21.85
C SER A 420 -5.46 -4.54 22.72
N ALA A 421 -4.27 -4.92 22.30
CA ALA A 421 -3.03 -4.49 22.91
C ALA A 421 -2.09 -3.96 21.82
N SER A 422 -1.44 -2.84 22.07
CA SER A 422 -0.47 -2.27 21.17
C SER A 422 0.80 -1.80 21.88
N ALA A 423 1.88 -1.78 21.09
CA ALA A 423 3.14 -1.16 21.44
C ALA A 423 3.46 -0.13 20.37
N ASN A 424 3.67 1.11 20.76
CA ASN A 424 3.92 2.21 19.84
C ASN A 424 5.23 2.90 20.22
N LEU A 425 6.11 3.05 19.22
CA LEU A 425 7.39 3.73 19.35
C LEU A 425 7.45 4.85 18.32
N THR A 426 7.70 6.06 18.77
CA THR A 426 7.96 7.20 17.89
C THR A 426 9.37 7.74 18.19
N GLN A 427 10.21 7.76 17.17
CA GLN A 427 11.55 8.36 17.23
C GLN A 427 11.51 9.74 16.59
N ASN A 428 12.05 10.74 17.27
CA ASN A 428 12.35 12.03 16.68
C ASN A 428 13.87 12.08 16.42
N MET A 429 14.23 12.11 15.14
CA MET A 429 15.61 12.06 14.69
C MET A 429 16.34 13.41 14.85
N ARG A 430 15.59 14.50 15.11
CA ARG A 430 16.16 15.84 15.21
C ARG A 430 16.82 16.08 16.57
N ASP A 431 16.21 15.59 17.63
CA ASP A 431 16.64 15.75 19.02
C ASP A 431 16.95 14.44 19.72
N SER A 432 17.01 13.33 18.95
CA SER A 432 17.34 11.98 19.42
C SER A 432 16.44 11.50 20.56
N THR A 433 15.15 11.90 20.53
CA THR A 433 14.17 11.50 21.53
C THR A 433 13.31 10.33 21.04
N ILE A 434 12.97 9.47 21.99
CA ILE A 434 12.07 8.33 21.78
C ILE A 434 10.86 8.50 22.70
N ALA A 435 9.68 8.42 22.12
CA ALA A 435 8.44 8.24 22.83
C ALA A 435 7.97 6.77 22.65
N LEU A 436 7.93 6.02 23.74
CA LEU A 436 7.51 4.63 23.76
C LEU A 436 6.26 4.47 24.62
N THR A 437 5.23 3.84 24.06
CA THR A 437 4.02 3.44 24.79
C THR A 437 3.92 1.92 24.76
N LEU A 438 4.01 1.28 25.94
CA LEU A 438 4.04 -0.18 26.10
C LEU A 438 3.72 -0.58 27.54
N PRO A 439 2.67 -1.39 27.79
CA PRO A 439 1.59 -1.72 26.86
C PRO A 439 0.59 -0.58 26.72
N ASP A 440 -0.14 -0.57 25.59
CA ASP A 440 -1.36 0.19 25.43
C ASP A 440 -2.48 -0.81 25.17
N VAL A 441 -3.31 -1.06 26.20
CA VAL A 441 -4.34 -2.07 26.21
C VAL A 441 -5.72 -1.40 26.20
N SER A 442 -6.59 -1.81 25.30
CA SER A 442 -7.97 -1.40 25.27
C SER A 442 -8.89 -2.60 25.33
N ILE A 443 -9.85 -2.55 26.23
CA ILE A 443 -10.91 -3.54 26.44
C ILE A 443 -12.23 -2.83 26.15
N SER A 444 -13.01 -3.31 25.21
CA SER A 444 -14.31 -2.73 24.88
C SER A 444 -15.39 -3.80 24.84
N LEU A 445 -16.47 -3.55 25.58
CA LEU A 445 -17.69 -4.32 25.52
C LEU A 445 -18.69 -3.57 24.64
N ALA A 446 -19.14 -4.23 23.59
CA ALA A 446 -20.11 -3.68 22.66
C ALA A 446 -21.41 -3.32 23.39
N ARG A 447 -22.18 -2.42 22.81
CA ARG A 447 -23.46 -2.01 23.34
C ARG A 447 -24.37 -3.21 23.62
N PHE A 448 -24.84 -3.34 24.84
CA PHE A 448 -25.81 -4.35 25.28
C PHE A 448 -26.98 -3.71 26.02
N TYR A 449 -28.05 -4.45 26.12
CA TYR A 449 -29.29 -3.99 26.75
C TYR A 449 -29.57 -4.85 27.98
N PRO A 450 -29.14 -4.43 29.18
CA PRO A 450 -29.17 -5.28 30.40
C PRO A 450 -30.62 -5.66 30.83
N PHE A 451 -31.58 -4.81 30.53
CA PHE A 451 -32.96 -4.99 30.94
C PHE A 451 -33.88 -5.54 29.84
N ARG A 452 -33.30 -5.94 28.69
CA ARG A 452 -34.08 -6.46 27.57
C ARG A 452 -34.52 -7.89 27.82
N ARG A 453 -35.80 -8.17 27.67
CA ARG A 453 -36.37 -9.53 27.79
C ARG A 453 -35.77 -10.44 26.68
N LYS A 454 -35.47 -11.70 27.04
CA LYS A 454 -34.99 -12.72 26.06
C LYS A 454 -36.06 -13.06 25.02
N HIS A 455 -37.34 -13.08 25.41
CA HIS A 455 -38.49 -13.30 24.54
C HIS A 455 -39.35 -12.05 24.52
N GLN A 456 -39.35 -11.32 23.43
CA GLN A 456 -40.16 -10.10 23.28
C GLN A 456 -41.60 -10.49 22.92
N ALA A 457 -42.51 -10.32 23.87
CA ALA A 457 -43.95 -10.35 23.62
C ALA A 457 -44.51 -8.92 23.76
N GLY A 458 -45.05 -8.35 22.67
CA GLY A 458 -45.65 -7.01 22.65
C GLY A 458 -44.60 -5.89 22.43
N LYS A 459 -45.01 -4.63 22.75
CA LYS A 459 -44.15 -3.44 22.57
C LYS A 459 -43.02 -3.42 23.60
N GLU A 460 -41.85 -2.92 23.16
CA GLU A 460 -40.69 -2.69 24.04
C GLU A 460 -41.08 -1.71 25.16
N ARG A 461 -40.75 -2.09 26.41
CA ARG A 461 -40.94 -1.23 27.59
C ARG A 461 -39.82 -0.16 27.63
N TRP A 462 -40.04 0.93 28.33
CA TRP A 462 -39.09 2.04 28.39
C TRP A 462 -37.69 1.63 28.90
N TYR A 463 -37.62 0.74 29.91
CA TYR A 463 -36.34 0.27 30.48
C TYR A 463 -35.61 -0.71 29.56
N GLU A 464 -36.29 -1.38 28.65
CA GLU A 464 -35.67 -2.27 27.67
C GLU A 464 -34.86 -1.51 26.62
N LYS A 465 -35.05 -0.20 26.49
CA LYS A 465 -34.32 0.70 25.62
C LYS A 465 -33.04 1.24 26.23
N ILE A 466 -32.78 0.96 27.51
CA ILE A 466 -31.55 1.35 28.19
C ILE A 466 -30.44 0.45 27.69
N SER A 467 -29.44 1.06 27.14
CA SER A 467 -28.23 0.40 26.65
C SER A 467 -27.01 0.83 27.44
N MET A 468 -26.08 -0.07 27.58
CA MET A 468 -24.79 0.16 28.23
C MET A 468 -23.68 -0.34 27.34
N SER A 469 -22.52 0.28 27.43
CA SER A 469 -21.27 -0.23 26.90
C SER A 469 -20.14 0.04 27.89
N TYR A 470 -19.03 -0.59 27.68
CA TYR A 470 -17.86 -0.40 28.55
C TYR A 470 -16.60 -0.27 27.71
N THR A 471 -15.72 0.65 28.12
CA THR A 471 -14.37 0.76 27.55
C THR A 471 -13.38 0.95 28.67
N GLY A 472 -12.46 0.02 28.82
CA GLY A 472 -11.28 0.10 29.68
C GLY A 472 -10.04 0.37 28.82
N GLN A 473 -9.18 1.26 29.26
CA GLN A 473 -7.89 1.56 28.62
C GLN A 473 -6.81 1.59 29.71
N MET A 474 -5.69 0.94 29.43
CA MET A 474 -4.50 0.98 30.25
C MET A 474 -3.33 1.35 29.35
N SER A 475 -2.58 2.34 29.73
CA SER A 475 -1.42 2.79 28.96
C SER A 475 -0.26 3.10 29.87
N ASN A 476 0.93 2.77 29.37
CA ASN A 476 2.18 3.05 30.03
C ASN A 476 3.13 3.66 29.02
N SER A 477 3.67 4.84 29.27
CA SER A 477 4.45 5.60 28.27
C SER A 477 5.65 6.34 28.89
N ILE A 478 6.70 6.44 28.09
CA ILE A 478 7.89 7.24 28.40
C ILE A 478 8.30 8.06 27.19
N THR A 479 8.81 9.27 27.44
CA THR A 479 9.50 10.08 26.44
C THR A 479 10.89 10.40 26.99
N THR A 480 11.93 9.90 26.35
CA THR A 480 13.30 10.02 26.83
C THR A 480 14.28 10.03 25.65
N LYS A 481 15.56 10.31 25.93
CA LYS A 481 16.62 10.16 24.92
C LYS A 481 16.91 8.69 24.67
N GLU A 482 17.31 8.35 23.46
CA GLU A 482 17.58 6.97 23.01
C GLU A 482 18.54 6.20 23.94
N ASN A 483 19.59 6.87 24.41
CA ASN A 483 20.61 6.29 25.30
C ASN A 483 20.13 6.04 26.73
N LEU A 484 19.04 6.67 27.16
CA LEU A 484 18.50 6.57 28.52
C LEU A 484 17.34 5.58 28.64
N LEU A 485 16.74 5.16 27.53
CA LEU A 485 15.55 4.30 27.53
C LEU A 485 15.72 3.02 28.36
N PHE A 486 16.88 2.35 28.22
CA PHE A 486 17.17 1.10 28.94
C PHE A 486 17.69 1.28 30.36
N LYS A 487 17.90 2.52 30.78
CA LYS A 487 18.24 2.87 32.14
C LYS A 487 17.04 3.35 32.95
N SER A 488 15.88 3.47 32.31
CA SER A 488 14.64 3.96 32.92
C SER A 488 14.01 2.91 33.84
N ASN A 489 13.41 3.39 34.91
CA ASN A 489 12.63 2.57 35.84
C ASN A 489 11.15 2.61 35.43
N LEU A 490 10.53 1.45 35.23
CA LEU A 490 9.14 1.30 34.77
C LEU A 490 8.09 1.98 35.66
N ILE A 491 8.38 2.21 36.94
CA ILE A 491 7.45 2.85 37.86
C ILE A 491 7.75 4.32 38.02
N LYS A 492 9.04 4.69 38.13
CA LYS A 492 9.44 6.06 38.44
C LYS A 492 9.48 6.99 37.22
N ASP A 493 10.01 6.48 36.11
CA ASP A 493 10.26 7.29 34.93
C ASP A 493 9.14 7.21 33.89
N TRP A 494 8.31 6.16 33.97
CA TRP A 494 7.22 5.97 33.05
C TRP A 494 5.91 6.52 33.60
N ARG A 495 5.11 7.08 32.68
CA ARG A 495 3.78 7.58 32.96
C ARG A 495 2.80 6.43 32.84
N ASN A 496 2.22 6.03 33.96
CA ASN A 496 1.29 4.90 34.06
C ASN A 496 -0.13 5.41 34.27
N GLY A 497 -1.10 4.80 33.66
CA GLY A 497 -2.51 5.13 33.88
C GLY A 497 -3.47 4.10 33.38
N MET A 498 -4.63 4.06 33.98
CA MET A 498 -5.78 3.26 33.57
C MET A 498 -7.03 4.10 33.62
N GLN A 499 -7.94 3.93 32.64
CA GLN A 499 -9.25 4.56 32.71
C GLN A 499 -10.34 3.60 32.32
N HIS A 500 -11.49 3.74 32.98
CA HIS A 500 -12.72 3.03 32.69
C HIS A 500 -13.80 4.01 32.30
N ARG A 501 -14.57 3.71 31.27
CA ARG A 501 -15.70 4.52 30.84
C ARG A 501 -16.92 3.66 30.62
N VAL A 502 -18.02 4.07 31.24
CA VAL A 502 -19.32 3.40 31.19
C VAL A 502 -20.38 4.39 30.72
N PRO A 503 -20.64 4.50 29.43
CA PRO A 503 -21.78 5.25 28.93
C PRO A 503 -23.06 4.40 29.05
N ILE A 504 -24.13 5.05 29.52
CA ILE A 504 -25.47 4.51 29.62
C ILE A 504 -26.39 5.44 28.82
N ASP A 505 -27.03 4.93 27.80
CA ASP A 505 -27.84 5.69 26.86
C ASP A 505 -29.21 5.04 26.71
N ALA A 506 -30.24 5.85 26.50
CA ALA A 506 -31.55 5.39 26.07
C ALA A 506 -32.09 6.28 24.94
N THR A 507 -32.99 5.78 24.14
CA THR A 507 -33.65 6.58 23.09
C THR A 507 -35.15 6.38 23.12
N PHE A 508 -35.88 7.48 23.25
CA PHE A 508 -37.33 7.52 23.28
C PHE A 508 -37.86 8.40 22.16
N GLN A 509 -39.03 8.06 21.68
CA GLN A 509 -39.75 8.92 20.74
C GLN A 509 -40.92 9.61 21.47
N LEU A 510 -40.87 10.94 21.49
CA LEU A 510 -41.95 11.77 22.00
C LEU A 510 -42.82 12.22 20.82
N PHE A 511 -44.18 12.08 20.95
CA PHE A 511 -45.15 12.42 19.89
C PHE A 511 -44.84 11.82 18.50
N LYS A 512 -44.06 10.71 18.43
CA LYS A 512 -43.61 10.03 17.19
C LYS A 512 -42.64 10.83 16.32
N TYR A 513 -42.35 12.07 16.66
CA TYR A 513 -41.54 12.97 15.80
C TYR A 513 -40.27 13.47 16.46
N ILE A 514 -40.21 13.53 17.79
CA ILE A 514 -39.05 14.03 18.52
C ILE A 514 -38.34 12.84 19.17
N ASN A 515 -37.09 12.65 18.86
CA ASN A 515 -36.24 11.67 19.55
C ASN A 515 -35.60 12.34 20.76
N ILE A 516 -35.82 11.78 21.94
CA ILE A 516 -35.21 12.18 23.20
C ILE A 516 -34.23 11.10 23.61
N SER A 517 -32.98 11.46 23.77
CA SER A 517 -31.89 10.55 24.11
C SER A 517 -31.21 11.02 25.40
N PRO A 518 -31.67 10.55 26.59
CA PRO A 518 -30.93 10.72 27.83
C PRO A 518 -29.67 9.88 27.81
N SER A 519 -28.60 10.43 28.36
CA SER A 519 -27.29 9.80 28.48
C SER A 519 -26.67 10.09 29.85
N PHE A 520 -25.97 9.10 30.36
CA PHE A 520 -25.14 9.20 31.55
C PHE A 520 -23.79 8.61 31.21
N SER A 521 -22.70 9.34 31.43
CA SER A 521 -21.35 8.86 31.21
C SER A 521 -20.59 8.94 32.51
N PHE A 522 -20.07 7.81 32.94
CA PHE A 522 -19.19 7.70 34.10
C PHE A 522 -17.79 7.36 33.59
N ARG A 523 -16.78 8.08 34.10
CA ARG A 523 -15.37 7.82 33.81
C ARG A 523 -14.60 7.72 35.12
N ASP A 524 -13.79 6.70 35.25
CA ASP A 524 -12.89 6.42 36.34
C ASP A 524 -11.47 6.39 35.81
N ILE A 525 -10.51 7.04 36.51
CA ILE A 525 -9.11 7.16 36.12
C ILE A 525 -8.23 6.75 37.29
N MET A 526 -7.33 5.85 37.05
CA MET A 526 -6.38 5.34 38.05
C MET A 526 -4.95 5.67 37.68
N TYR A 527 -4.17 6.13 38.65
CA TYR A 527 -2.76 6.47 38.52
C TYR A 527 -1.92 5.81 39.59
N ALA A 528 -0.65 5.50 39.24
CA ALA A 528 0.35 4.95 40.17
C ALA A 528 1.16 6.03 40.88
N SER A 529 0.98 7.30 40.53
CA SER A 529 1.72 8.42 41.11
C SER A 529 0.94 9.73 41.06
N ARG A 530 1.31 10.66 41.92
CA ARG A 530 0.87 12.06 41.90
C ARG A 530 2.06 12.97 42.15
N ILE A 531 1.98 14.22 41.70
CA ILE A 531 3.01 15.22 41.89
C ILE A 531 2.55 16.23 42.95
N ASN A 532 3.36 16.44 43.96
CA ASN A 532 3.19 17.52 44.91
C ASN A 532 4.15 18.64 44.49
N ARG A 533 3.63 19.89 44.43
CA ARG A 533 4.40 21.05 44.09
C ARG A 533 4.47 21.98 45.31
N SER A 534 5.64 22.53 45.56
CA SER A 534 5.90 23.52 46.60
C SER A 534 6.87 24.58 46.06
N TRP A 535 6.87 25.72 46.67
CA TRP A 535 7.80 26.81 46.32
C TRP A 535 8.96 26.82 47.29
N ASN A 536 10.16 26.78 46.79
CA ASN A 536 11.37 26.97 47.59
C ASN A 536 11.76 28.44 47.54
N THR A 537 11.58 29.16 48.65
CA THR A 537 11.86 30.61 48.78
C THR A 537 13.35 30.94 48.70
N LEU A 538 14.24 30.02 49.10
CA LEU A 538 15.69 30.21 48.99
C LEU A 538 16.20 30.09 47.57
N LEU A 539 15.70 29.11 46.83
CA LEU A 539 16.12 28.86 45.45
C LEU A 539 15.25 29.58 44.41
N GLN A 540 14.20 30.31 44.86
CA GLN A 540 13.24 31.00 43.98
C GLN A 540 12.73 30.11 42.85
N GLN A 541 12.50 28.81 43.12
CA GLN A 541 12.05 27.85 42.13
C GLN A 541 10.99 26.89 42.65
N GLU A 542 10.18 26.38 41.72
CA GLU A 542 9.19 25.35 42.01
C GLU A 542 9.89 24.03 42.27
N VAL A 543 9.58 23.36 43.36
CA VAL A 543 10.04 22.01 43.70
C VAL A 543 8.89 21.02 43.46
N CYS A 544 9.17 20.01 42.66
CA CYS A 544 8.23 18.95 42.36
C CYS A 544 8.67 17.62 43.03
N ASP A 545 7.84 17.13 43.93
CA ASP A 545 8.02 15.81 44.55
C ASP A 545 6.97 14.82 44.04
N THR A 546 7.40 13.58 43.71
CA THR A 546 6.51 12.55 43.19
C THR A 546 6.23 11.52 44.27
N THR A 547 4.98 11.41 44.65
CA THR A 547 4.51 10.39 45.61
C THR A 547 3.91 9.22 44.84
N TYR A 548 4.42 8.01 45.10
CA TYR A 548 3.94 6.76 44.49
C TYR A 548 2.85 6.13 45.35
N GLY A 549 1.80 5.61 44.72
CA GLY A 549 0.67 4.98 45.38
C GLY A 549 -0.47 4.79 44.39
N PHE A 550 -1.56 4.20 44.85
CA PHE A 550 -2.76 4.06 44.03
C PHE A 550 -3.67 5.26 44.23
N TYR A 551 -3.96 5.95 43.14
CA TYR A 551 -4.83 7.13 43.13
C TYR A 551 -5.97 6.95 42.15
N ASN A 552 -7.19 7.12 42.64
CA ASN A 552 -8.39 6.98 41.84
C ASN A 552 -9.10 8.34 41.72
N LEU A 553 -9.44 8.71 40.48
CA LEU A 553 -10.15 9.92 40.11
C LEU A 553 -11.36 9.52 39.27
N TYR A 554 -12.51 10.16 39.54
CA TYR A 554 -13.70 9.91 38.73
C TYR A 554 -14.36 11.21 38.30
N ASP A 555 -15.04 11.15 37.18
CA ASP A 555 -15.98 12.18 36.75
C ASP A 555 -17.23 11.54 36.11
N TRP A 556 -18.25 12.32 36.05
CA TRP A 556 -19.49 11.93 35.41
C TRP A 556 -20.25 13.12 34.85
N ASN A 557 -21.04 12.87 33.81
CA ASN A 557 -21.98 13.82 33.26
C ASN A 557 -23.29 13.16 32.91
N VAL A 558 -24.35 13.98 32.96
CA VAL A 558 -25.68 13.62 32.51
C VAL A 558 -26.06 14.50 31.35
N GLY A 559 -26.64 13.94 30.30
CA GLY A 559 -27.10 14.70 29.16
C GLY A 559 -28.48 14.25 28.67
N VAL A 560 -29.19 15.15 28.04
CA VAL A 560 -30.45 14.86 27.33
C VAL A 560 -30.38 15.55 25.97
N THR A 561 -30.47 14.79 24.92
CA THR A 561 -30.52 15.31 23.54
C THR A 561 -31.92 15.15 22.97
N ALA A 562 -32.50 16.25 22.50
CA ALA A 562 -33.74 16.25 21.74
C ALA A 562 -33.43 16.61 20.28
N ASN A 563 -33.82 15.76 19.36
CA ASN A 563 -33.62 16.01 17.92
C ASN A 563 -34.82 15.57 17.10
N THR A 564 -35.03 16.25 15.98
CA THR A 564 -36.10 15.93 15.04
C THR A 564 -35.61 16.18 13.60
N THR A 565 -36.40 15.67 12.65
CA THR A 565 -36.16 15.94 11.22
C THR A 565 -37.43 16.49 10.60
N LEU A 566 -37.37 17.72 10.14
CA LEU A 566 -38.48 18.41 9.48
C LEU A 566 -38.23 18.44 7.99
N TYR A 567 -39.26 18.14 7.22
CA TYR A 567 -39.21 18.13 5.75
C TYR A 567 -40.10 19.26 5.20
N GLY A 568 -39.49 20.16 4.45
CA GLY A 568 -40.17 21.17 3.64
C GLY A 568 -40.21 20.76 2.17
N PHE A 569 -41.35 20.81 1.55
CA PHE A 569 -41.51 20.57 0.12
C PHE A 569 -42.07 21.83 -0.55
N TYR A 570 -41.27 22.40 -1.45
CA TYR A 570 -41.66 23.64 -2.14
C TYR A 570 -41.84 23.34 -3.64
N LYS A 571 -42.93 23.84 -4.21
CA LYS A 571 -43.16 23.84 -5.65
C LYS A 571 -42.73 25.20 -6.17
N PRO A 572 -41.64 25.29 -6.97
CA PRO A 572 -41.22 26.60 -7.49
C PRO A 572 -42.18 27.16 -8.50
N TRP A 573 -42.24 28.47 -8.59
CA TRP A 573 -43.11 29.17 -9.54
C TRP A 573 -42.75 28.81 -10.99
N LYS A 574 -43.71 28.21 -11.70
CA LYS A 574 -43.55 27.76 -13.09
C LYS A 574 -43.11 28.89 -14.03
N LYS A 575 -43.65 30.14 -13.78
CA LYS A 575 -43.30 31.31 -14.57
C LYS A 575 -41.82 31.70 -14.51
N LEU A 576 -41.14 31.48 -13.36
CA LEU A 576 -39.76 31.88 -13.16
C LEU A 576 -38.75 30.79 -13.63
N PHE A 577 -39.13 29.52 -13.52
CA PHE A 577 -38.23 28.37 -13.74
C PHE A 577 -38.64 27.47 -14.91
N GLY A 578 -39.58 27.90 -15.77
CA GLY A 578 -39.94 27.20 -16.99
C GLY A 578 -40.44 25.77 -16.86
N GLY A 579 -40.94 25.37 -15.65
CA GLY A 579 -41.44 24.03 -15.41
C GLY A 579 -40.35 22.92 -15.32
N LYS A 580 -39.06 23.23 -15.46
CA LYS A 580 -37.94 22.27 -15.36
C LYS A 580 -37.75 21.77 -13.95
N ILE A 581 -37.96 22.61 -12.93
CA ILE A 581 -37.85 22.21 -11.52
C ILE A 581 -39.23 21.74 -11.04
N VAL A 582 -39.28 20.47 -10.59
CA VAL A 582 -40.54 19.83 -10.19
C VAL A 582 -40.85 20.09 -8.70
N ALA A 583 -39.82 19.97 -7.86
CA ALA A 583 -39.94 20.20 -6.42
C ALA A 583 -38.56 20.50 -5.81
N ILE A 584 -38.58 21.26 -4.72
CA ILE A 584 -37.40 21.48 -3.86
C ILE A 584 -37.71 20.84 -2.51
N ARG A 585 -36.82 19.99 -2.02
CA ARG A 585 -36.88 19.37 -0.70
C ARG A 585 -35.89 20.06 0.23
N HIS A 586 -36.36 20.62 1.31
CA HIS A 586 -35.57 21.13 2.41
C HIS A 586 -35.66 20.15 3.57
N VAL A 587 -34.52 19.71 4.08
CA VAL A 587 -34.46 18.87 5.27
C VAL A 587 -33.78 19.69 6.37
N PHE A 588 -34.55 19.99 7.40
CA PHE A 588 -34.11 20.77 8.55
C PHE A 588 -34.01 19.85 9.77
N LYS A 589 -32.80 19.74 10.35
CA LYS A 589 -32.52 18.86 11.49
C LYS A 589 -32.02 19.70 12.67
N PRO A 590 -32.92 20.21 13.52
CA PRO A 590 -32.54 20.84 14.76
C PRO A 590 -32.23 19.77 15.81
N ALA A 591 -31.23 20.06 16.64
CA ALA A 591 -30.90 19.29 17.82
C ALA A 591 -30.55 20.23 18.97
N VAL A 592 -31.09 19.94 20.15
CA VAL A 592 -30.82 20.65 21.41
C VAL A 592 -30.35 19.60 22.42
N THR A 593 -29.16 19.81 22.98
CA THR A 593 -28.58 18.96 24.00
C THR A 593 -28.39 19.76 25.28
N PHE A 594 -28.98 19.33 26.36
CA PHE A 594 -28.65 19.76 27.70
C PHE A 594 -27.66 18.79 28.31
N SER A 595 -26.56 19.26 28.89
CA SER A 595 -25.61 18.44 29.62
C SER A 595 -25.21 19.13 30.93
N TYR A 596 -25.15 18.32 31.99
CA TYR A 596 -24.75 18.76 33.31
C TYR A 596 -23.55 17.95 33.81
N ALA A 597 -22.54 18.66 34.34
CA ALA A 597 -21.43 18.08 35.08
C ALA A 597 -21.18 18.90 36.34
N PRO A 598 -20.91 18.26 37.49
CA PRO A 598 -20.60 18.96 38.73
C PRO A 598 -19.22 19.63 38.66
N ASP A 599 -18.94 20.45 39.67
CA ASP A 599 -17.60 21.07 39.79
C ASP A 599 -16.60 20.07 40.37
N PHE A 600 -15.76 19.50 39.49
CA PHE A 600 -14.67 18.60 39.87
C PHE A 600 -13.40 19.33 40.32
N THR A 601 -13.37 20.67 40.25
CA THR A 601 -12.27 21.47 40.79
C THR A 601 -12.44 21.75 42.27
N ALA A 602 -13.62 21.46 42.87
CA ALA A 602 -13.88 21.65 44.27
C ALA A 602 -12.91 20.86 45.16
N SER A 603 -12.51 21.44 46.28
CA SER A 603 -11.48 20.87 47.19
C SER A 603 -11.81 19.47 47.71
N ARG A 604 -13.10 19.14 47.83
CA ARG A 604 -13.57 17.79 48.23
C ARG A 604 -13.07 16.63 47.35
N TYR A 605 -12.74 16.90 46.07
CA TYR A 605 -12.24 15.87 45.15
C TYR A 605 -10.72 15.73 45.22
N GLY A 606 -10.00 16.75 45.72
CA GLY A 606 -8.52 16.73 45.78
C GLY A 606 -7.81 16.75 44.43
N TYR A 607 -8.52 17.06 43.32
CA TYR A 607 -7.96 17.09 41.97
C TYR A 607 -7.21 18.40 41.67
N ARG A 608 -7.45 19.42 42.46
CA ARG A 608 -6.77 20.70 42.44
C ARG A 608 -6.21 21.03 43.82
N LYS A 609 -4.99 21.48 43.86
CA LYS A 609 -4.28 21.98 45.04
C LYS A 609 -3.70 23.34 44.74
N GLU A 610 -3.33 24.06 45.75
CA GLU A 610 -2.71 25.40 45.68
C GLU A 610 -1.47 25.38 46.54
N TYR A 611 -0.46 26.17 46.11
CA TYR A 611 0.70 26.49 46.91
C TYR A 611 1.00 28.00 46.81
N GLU A 612 1.60 28.55 47.87
CA GLU A 612 1.99 29.93 47.93
C GLU A 612 3.34 30.11 47.23
N ARG A 613 3.38 31.00 46.25
CA ARG A 613 4.59 31.41 45.55
C ARG A 613 4.95 32.82 45.97
N THR A 614 6.14 33.01 46.53
CA THR A 614 6.69 34.33 46.94
C THR A 614 7.75 34.75 45.91
N ASP A 615 7.59 35.92 45.32
CA ASP A 615 8.60 36.50 44.41
C ASP A 615 9.79 37.09 45.16
N ALA A 616 10.83 37.48 44.45
CA ALA A 616 12.02 38.12 45.04
C ALA A 616 11.72 39.45 45.74
N SER A 617 10.58 40.07 45.49
CA SER A 617 10.09 41.29 46.11
C SER A 617 9.23 41.06 47.35
N GLY A 618 9.04 39.79 47.78
CA GLY A 618 8.23 39.45 48.95
C GLY A 618 6.72 39.35 48.67
N ASN A 619 6.25 39.51 47.43
CA ASN A 619 4.83 39.38 47.12
C ASN A 619 4.43 37.92 46.98
N SER A 620 3.40 37.53 47.74
CA SER A 620 2.87 36.18 47.71
C SER A 620 1.69 36.07 46.76
N THR A 621 1.70 35.02 45.94
CA THR A 621 0.59 34.65 45.04
C THR A 621 0.26 33.17 45.18
N MET A 622 -1.06 32.83 45.26
CA MET A 622 -1.53 31.45 45.28
C MET A 622 -1.51 30.89 43.87
N VAL A 623 -0.76 29.81 43.67
CA VAL A 623 -0.66 29.14 42.40
C VAL A 623 -1.43 27.80 42.47
N ALA A 624 -2.44 27.68 41.65
CA ALA A 624 -3.23 26.46 41.59
C ALA A 624 -2.65 25.44 40.60
N TYR A 625 -2.55 24.22 41.02
CA TYR A 625 -2.09 23.11 40.17
C TYR A 625 -2.91 21.84 40.40
N SER A 626 -2.80 20.88 39.48
CA SER A 626 -3.31 19.52 39.72
C SER A 626 -2.16 18.56 40.01
N PRO A 627 -2.26 17.77 41.08
CA PRO A 627 -1.32 16.69 41.36
C PRO A 627 -1.21 15.66 40.24
N TYR A 628 -2.19 15.62 39.34
CA TYR A 628 -2.33 14.66 38.25
C TYR A 628 -2.09 15.28 36.87
N SER A 629 -1.51 16.46 36.81
CA SER A 629 -1.27 17.21 35.55
C SER A 629 -0.44 16.43 34.52
N ASN A 630 0.45 15.55 34.98
CA ASN A 630 1.28 14.69 34.12
C ASN A 630 0.63 13.34 33.79
N GLY A 631 -0.60 13.08 34.30
CA GLY A 631 -1.31 11.83 34.03
C GLY A 631 -1.63 11.63 32.54
N ILE A 632 -1.49 10.40 32.04
CA ILE A 632 -1.72 10.06 30.62
C ILE A 632 -3.16 10.41 30.17
N TYR A 633 -4.14 10.19 31.02
CA TYR A 633 -5.55 10.40 30.72
C TYR A 633 -6.07 11.74 31.24
N GLY A 634 -5.16 12.63 31.71
CA GLY A 634 -5.51 13.89 32.31
C GLY A 634 -6.23 13.72 33.66
N TYR A 635 -6.89 14.75 34.10
CA TYR A 635 -7.66 14.74 35.35
C TYR A 635 -9.00 15.47 35.13
N PRO A 636 -10.03 15.22 35.95
CA PRO A 636 -11.25 15.98 35.89
C PRO A 636 -10.99 17.43 36.25
N SER A 637 -10.97 18.32 35.26
CA SER A 637 -10.60 19.74 35.40
C SER A 637 -11.77 20.69 35.16
N GLY A 638 -12.97 20.15 34.92
CA GLY A 638 -14.15 20.92 34.60
C GLY A 638 -14.74 21.60 35.85
N SER A 639 -14.91 22.92 35.83
CA SER A 639 -15.82 23.61 36.72
C SER A 639 -17.27 23.17 36.47
N LYS A 640 -18.19 23.46 37.38
CA LYS A 640 -19.61 23.21 37.19
C LYS A 640 -20.10 23.61 35.81
N GLN A 641 -20.74 22.70 35.10
CA GLN A 641 -21.24 22.92 33.75
C GLN A 641 -22.74 22.63 33.69
N GLY A 642 -23.50 23.55 33.10
CA GLY A 642 -24.88 23.38 32.70
C GLY A 642 -24.98 23.84 31.25
N LEU A 643 -24.58 22.97 30.29
CA LEU A 643 -24.41 23.35 28.91
C LEU A 643 -25.67 23.04 28.08
N ILE A 644 -26.25 24.05 27.45
CA ILE A 644 -27.26 23.91 26.42
C ILE A 644 -26.56 24.09 25.06
N SER A 645 -26.46 23.01 24.30
CA SER A 645 -25.90 23.03 22.94
C SER A 645 -27.00 22.97 21.92
N MET A 646 -27.07 23.95 21.04
CA MET A 646 -28.01 24.03 19.93
C MET A 646 -27.25 23.79 18.62
N SER A 647 -27.73 22.91 17.80
CA SER A 647 -27.24 22.69 16.47
C SER A 647 -28.35 22.55 15.46
N VAL A 648 -28.10 23.07 14.28
CA VAL A 648 -29.03 22.95 13.14
C VAL A 648 -28.25 22.47 11.94
N SER A 649 -28.81 21.52 11.19
CA SER A 649 -28.25 21.08 9.91
C SER A 649 -29.35 21.17 8.85
N ASN A 650 -29.00 21.81 7.74
CA ASN A 650 -29.90 22.02 6.61
C ASN A 650 -29.34 21.32 5.40
N ASN A 651 -30.21 20.62 4.66
CA ASN A 651 -29.92 20.06 3.36
C ASN A 651 -31.01 20.52 2.38
N LEU A 652 -30.60 20.99 1.19
CA LEU A 652 -31.49 21.48 0.16
C LEU A 652 -31.24 20.75 -1.15
N GLU A 653 -32.25 20.00 -1.59
CA GLU A 653 -32.20 19.23 -2.83
C GLU A 653 -33.32 19.67 -3.77
N MET A 654 -33.06 19.67 -5.06
CA MET A 654 -34.10 19.90 -6.07
C MET A 654 -34.29 18.70 -6.98
N LYS A 655 -35.51 18.44 -7.38
CA LYS A 655 -35.93 17.47 -8.38
C LYS A 655 -36.18 18.19 -9.71
N VAL A 656 -35.38 17.85 -10.73
CA VAL A 656 -35.44 18.46 -12.06
C VAL A 656 -35.88 17.42 -13.07
N ARG A 657 -36.70 17.81 -14.06
CA ARG A 657 -37.03 16.95 -15.21
C ARG A 657 -35.76 16.67 -16.03
N SER A 658 -35.55 15.43 -16.41
CA SER A 658 -34.38 15.00 -17.17
C SER A 658 -34.79 13.87 -18.11
N ASP A 659 -34.71 14.12 -19.40
CA ASP A 659 -35.00 13.11 -20.41
C ASP A 659 -33.90 12.06 -20.57
N ARG A 660 -32.76 12.25 -19.82
CA ARG A 660 -31.61 11.36 -19.85
C ARG A 660 -31.64 10.29 -18.74
N ASP A 661 -32.53 10.42 -17.78
CA ASP A 661 -32.65 9.50 -16.65
C ASP A 661 -33.84 8.56 -16.85
N SER A 662 -33.67 7.28 -16.58
CA SER A 662 -34.73 6.26 -16.75
C SER A 662 -36.02 6.54 -15.98
N THR A 663 -35.96 7.39 -14.95
CA THR A 663 -37.09 7.82 -14.12
C THR A 663 -37.74 9.13 -14.57
N GLY A 664 -37.25 9.76 -15.65
CA GLY A 664 -37.66 11.07 -16.14
C GLY A 664 -37.28 12.24 -15.23
N TYR A 665 -36.56 11.99 -14.13
CA TYR A 665 -36.20 13.00 -13.13
C TYR A 665 -34.80 12.81 -12.59
N ARG A 666 -34.11 13.95 -12.36
CA ARG A 666 -32.78 13.99 -11.73
C ARG A 666 -32.85 14.74 -10.41
N LYS A 667 -32.21 14.20 -9.38
CA LYS A 667 -32.00 14.90 -8.11
C LYS A 667 -30.69 15.67 -8.15
N ILE A 668 -30.75 16.97 -7.78
CA ILE A 668 -29.58 17.84 -7.69
C ILE A 668 -29.53 18.38 -6.26
N SER A 669 -28.41 18.17 -5.56
CA SER A 669 -28.16 18.80 -4.27
C SER A 669 -27.74 20.26 -4.52
N LEU A 670 -28.49 21.21 -3.97
CA LEU A 670 -28.13 22.63 -3.98
C LEU A 670 -27.21 22.96 -2.83
N ILE A 671 -27.60 22.54 -1.63
CA ILE A 671 -26.82 22.65 -0.41
C ILE A 671 -26.77 21.24 0.19
N ASP A 672 -25.61 20.64 0.18
CA ASP A 672 -25.44 19.30 0.73
C ASP A 672 -25.49 19.34 2.26
N GLU A 673 -24.88 20.36 2.86
CA GLU A 673 -24.93 20.63 4.29
C GLU A 673 -24.71 22.12 4.56
N LEU A 674 -25.61 22.71 5.32
CA LEU A 674 -25.40 23.99 5.97
C LEU A 674 -25.70 23.79 7.45
N SER A 675 -24.64 23.70 8.26
CA SER A 675 -24.78 23.49 9.69
C SER A 675 -24.27 24.67 10.50
N ALA A 676 -24.90 24.89 11.63
CA ALA A 676 -24.50 25.89 12.62
C ALA A 676 -24.62 25.27 14.01
N SER A 677 -23.67 25.57 14.89
CA SER A 677 -23.71 25.12 16.28
C SER A 677 -23.28 26.24 17.24
N LEU A 678 -23.97 26.32 18.34
CA LEU A 678 -23.82 27.31 19.40
C LEU A 678 -24.13 26.68 20.74
N SER A 679 -23.40 27.03 21.79
CA SER A 679 -23.66 26.50 23.14
C SER A 679 -23.72 27.63 24.14
N TYR A 680 -24.57 27.43 25.14
CA TYR A 680 -24.74 28.35 26.27
C TYR A 680 -24.45 27.58 27.57
N ASN A 681 -23.51 28.07 28.37
CA ASN A 681 -23.18 27.50 29.67
C ASN A 681 -23.88 28.26 30.79
N MET A 682 -24.96 27.68 31.32
CA MET A 682 -25.75 28.25 32.41
C MET A 682 -24.96 28.44 33.72
N ALA A 683 -23.87 27.71 33.89
CA ALA A 683 -23.07 27.73 35.09
C ALA A 683 -21.90 28.73 35.00
N ALA A 684 -21.66 29.33 33.84
CA ALA A 684 -20.62 30.31 33.66
C ALA A 684 -21.02 31.68 34.21
N SER A 685 -20.19 32.23 35.09
CA SER A 685 -20.40 33.58 35.66
C SER A 685 -20.13 34.70 34.64
N ARG A 686 -19.27 34.42 33.64
CA ARG A 686 -18.91 35.35 32.58
C ARG A 686 -18.87 34.66 31.27
N GLN A 687 -19.27 35.33 30.18
CA GLN A 687 -19.17 34.83 28.79
C GLN A 687 -19.82 33.46 28.58
N PRO A 688 -21.10 33.28 28.91
CA PRO A 688 -21.76 31.97 28.86
C PRO A 688 -21.93 31.39 27.45
N TRP A 689 -21.87 32.19 26.36
CA TRP A 689 -22.03 31.73 25.01
C TRP A 689 -20.72 31.25 24.40
N SER A 690 -20.72 30.13 23.72
CA SER A 690 -19.60 29.68 22.90
C SER A 690 -19.48 30.48 21.60
N ASN A 691 -18.41 30.30 20.85
CA ASN A 691 -18.33 30.80 19.49
C ASN A 691 -19.34 30.05 18.59
N LEU A 692 -19.92 30.78 17.65
CA LEU A 692 -20.79 30.20 16.62
C LEU A 692 -19.93 29.54 15.52
N SER A 693 -20.03 28.22 15.41
CA SER A 693 -19.36 27.46 14.37
C SER A 693 -20.35 27.17 13.23
N THR A 694 -19.94 27.45 12.00
CA THR A 694 -20.75 27.21 10.80
C THR A 694 -19.97 26.40 9.78
N ARG A 695 -20.67 25.55 9.06
CA ARG A 695 -20.11 24.76 7.94
C ARG A 695 -21.07 24.77 6.77
N LEU A 696 -20.55 25.09 5.60
CA LEU A 696 -21.24 25.02 4.32
C LEU A 696 -20.56 24.00 3.42
N ARG A 697 -21.34 23.05 2.90
CA ARG A 697 -20.86 22.09 1.89
C ARG A 697 -21.82 22.14 0.69
N LEU A 698 -21.26 22.44 -0.48
CA LEU A 698 -21.95 22.48 -1.76
C LEU A 698 -21.45 21.36 -2.65
N LYS A 699 -22.35 20.67 -3.32
CA LYS A 699 -22.02 19.62 -4.29
C LYS A 699 -22.09 20.22 -5.70
N LEU A 700 -20.93 20.58 -6.25
CA LEU A 700 -20.83 21.27 -7.54
C LEU A 700 -20.85 20.32 -8.74
N GLY A 701 -20.89 19.00 -8.54
CA GLY A 701 -20.90 17.97 -9.58
C GLY A 701 -20.87 16.57 -9.01
N LYS A 702 -20.72 15.54 -9.86
CA LYS A 702 -20.66 14.14 -9.41
C LYS A 702 -19.51 13.92 -8.41
N ASN A 703 -18.32 14.50 -8.64
CA ASN A 703 -17.12 14.31 -7.84
C ASN A 703 -16.49 15.62 -7.33
N LYS A 704 -17.25 16.72 -7.30
CA LYS A 704 -16.73 18.02 -6.86
C LYS A 704 -17.57 18.54 -5.70
N THR A 705 -16.95 18.64 -4.52
CA THR A 705 -17.56 19.26 -3.35
C THR A 705 -16.78 20.50 -2.97
N PHE A 706 -17.49 21.56 -2.63
CA PHE A 706 -16.93 22.76 -2.02
C PHE A 706 -17.33 22.75 -0.55
N SER A 707 -16.37 22.87 0.37
CA SER A 707 -16.64 22.93 1.81
C SER A 707 -15.93 24.12 2.41
N MET A 708 -16.67 24.89 3.22
CA MET A 708 -16.19 26.03 3.97
C MET A 708 -16.62 25.89 5.42
N ALA A 709 -15.67 26.07 6.33
CA ALA A 709 -15.96 26.15 7.77
C ALA A 709 -15.55 27.54 8.24
N ALA A 710 -16.42 28.19 9.02
CA ALA A 710 -16.18 29.51 9.56
C ALA A 710 -16.57 29.55 11.04
N VAL A 711 -15.79 30.29 11.82
CA VAL A 711 -16.02 30.50 13.24
C VAL A 711 -16.26 31.99 13.48
N PHE A 712 -17.32 32.27 14.22
CA PHE A 712 -17.69 33.62 14.63
C PHE A 712 -17.65 33.74 16.16
N ALA A 713 -16.80 34.60 16.67
CA ALA A 713 -16.76 34.89 18.09
C ALA A 713 -18.00 35.66 18.51
N THR A 714 -18.58 35.23 19.60
CA THR A 714 -19.82 35.78 20.15
C THR A 714 -19.60 37.09 20.89
N TYR A 715 -18.43 37.25 21.49
CA TYR A 715 -18.14 38.42 22.34
C TYR A 715 -17.28 39.45 21.65
N ALA A 716 -17.59 40.70 21.89
CA ALA A 716 -16.84 41.89 21.41
C ALA A 716 -15.52 42.07 22.16
N TYR A 717 -14.57 42.75 21.53
CA TYR A 717 -13.36 43.23 22.21
C TYR A 717 -13.62 44.55 22.96
N LYS A 718 -12.86 44.78 24.04
CA LYS A 718 -12.72 46.07 24.76
C LYS A 718 -11.28 46.27 25.21
N PHE A 719 -10.91 47.47 25.51
CA PHE A 719 -9.67 47.75 26.24
C PHE A 719 -9.89 47.57 27.72
N ASN A 720 -8.93 47.00 28.44
CA ASN A 720 -8.85 46.99 29.89
C ASN A 720 -8.23 48.31 30.38
N GLU A 721 -8.13 48.48 31.70
CA GLU A 721 -7.54 49.66 32.35
C GLU A 721 -6.06 49.89 31.96
N ASN A 722 -5.34 48.83 31.59
CA ASN A 722 -3.96 48.86 31.15
C ASN A 722 -3.80 49.05 29.64
N GLY A 723 -4.87 49.38 28.90
CA GLY A 723 -4.84 49.56 27.45
C GLY A 723 -4.72 48.27 26.64
N GLN A 724 -4.79 47.07 27.26
CA GLN A 724 -4.70 45.80 26.57
C GLN A 724 -6.09 45.38 26.03
N VAL A 725 -6.09 44.74 24.87
CA VAL A 725 -7.31 44.23 24.26
C VAL A 725 -7.75 42.96 24.97
N VAL A 726 -8.94 42.97 25.57
CA VAL A 726 -9.56 41.83 26.23
C VAL A 726 -10.94 41.56 25.64
N THR A 727 -11.42 40.32 25.78
CA THR A 727 -12.78 39.97 25.38
C THR A 727 -13.80 40.52 26.40
N SER A 728 -14.73 41.31 25.93
CA SER A 728 -15.84 41.88 26.73
C SER A 728 -16.84 40.84 27.13
N ASP A 729 -17.66 41.11 28.14
CA ASP A 729 -18.83 40.30 28.48
C ASP A 729 -20.06 40.63 27.61
N ARG A 730 -19.99 41.72 26.81
CA ARG A 730 -21.06 42.05 25.84
C ARG A 730 -20.92 41.24 24.57
N THR A 731 -22.01 40.71 24.13
CA THR A 731 -22.07 39.95 22.87
C THR A 731 -22.04 40.89 21.67
N GLU A 732 -21.55 40.45 20.53
CA GLU A 732 -21.62 41.17 19.26
C GLU A 732 -23.10 41.42 18.87
N TRP A 733 -24.00 40.51 19.26
CA TRP A 733 -25.45 40.62 19.01
C TRP A 733 -26.09 41.84 19.71
N SER A 734 -25.57 42.20 20.89
CA SER A 734 -26.02 43.41 21.59
C SER A 734 -25.71 44.70 20.83
N TYR A 735 -24.78 44.66 19.86
CA TYR A 735 -24.47 45.75 18.92
C TYR A 735 -25.13 45.54 17.55
N GLY A 736 -26.13 44.65 17.41
CA GLY A 736 -26.76 44.35 16.14
C GLY A 736 -25.90 43.62 15.11
N ARG A 737 -24.78 42.99 15.54
CA ARG A 737 -23.83 42.30 14.68
C ARG A 737 -24.01 40.79 14.76
N PHE A 738 -23.84 40.07 13.68
CA PHE A 738 -23.97 38.61 13.63
C PHE A 738 -22.94 37.85 14.50
N GLY A 739 -21.74 38.41 14.63
CA GLY A 739 -20.64 37.82 15.35
C GLY A 739 -19.31 38.36 14.77
N ARG A 740 -18.24 38.15 15.49
CA ARG A 740 -16.89 38.55 15.07
C ARG A 740 -16.25 37.37 14.32
N PHE A 741 -16.11 37.52 13.02
CA PHE A 741 -15.48 36.50 12.19
C PHE A 741 -14.03 36.27 12.65
N GLN A 742 -13.69 35.04 12.99
CA GLN A 742 -12.33 34.67 13.48
C GLN A 742 -11.46 34.04 12.40
N GLY A 743 -12.09 33.43 11.43
CA GLY A 743 -11.35 32.80 10.35
C GLY A 743 -12.15 31.74 9.59
N MET A 744 -11.60 31.34 8.48
CA MET A 744 -12.07 30.22 7.67
C MET A 744 -10.88 29.49 7.06
N SER A 745 -11.05 28.23 6.78
CA SER A 745 -10.12 27.44 5.98
C SER A 745 -10.82 26.78 4.81
N GLN A 746 -10.15 26.70 3.69
CA GLN A 746 -10.67 26.07 2.49
C GLN A 746 -9.56 25.42 1.69
N ASN A 747 -9.85 24.26 1.14
CA ASN A 747 -8.97 23.57 0.22
C ASN A 747 -9.76 23.28 -1.08
N LEU A 748 -9.19 23.72 -2.20
CA LEU A 748 -9.73 23.51 -3.54
C LEU A 748 -8.76 22.63 -4.30
N SER A 749 -9.19 21.46 -4.71
CA SER A 749 -8.41 20.59 -5.60
C SER A 749 -9.10 20.43 -6.95
N TYR A 750 -8.33 20.62 -8.00
CA TYR A 750 -8.83 20.52 -9.38
C TYR A 750 -7.86 19.74 -10.24
N THR A 751 -8.35 18.70 -10.90
CA THR A 751 -7.56 17.90 -11.84
C THR A 751 -7.94 18.25 -13.28
N LEU A 752 -6.96 18.75 -14.01
CA LEU A 752 -7.01 19.01 -15.45
C LEU A 752 -6.46 17.79 -16.19
N ASN A 753 -7.16 17.33 -17.21
CA ASN A 753 -6.73 16.30 -18.14
C ASN A 753 -7.34 16.56 -19.54
N ASN A 754 -6.99 15.77 -20.54
CA ASN A 754 -7.51 15.93 -21.90
C ASN A 754 -9.02 16.05 -21.97
N GLN A 755 -9.76 15.26 -21.18
CA GLN A 755 -11.23 15.31 -21.18
C GLN A 755 -11.77 16.59 -20.55
N THR A 756 -11.17 17.06 -19.46
CA THR A 756 -11.57 18.29 -18.79
C THR A 756 -11.18 19.52 -19.61
N TRP A 757 -10.03 19.45 -20.26
CA TRP A 757 -9.56 20.51 -21.16
C TRP A 757 -10.45 20.65 -22.39
N ASN A 758 -10.77 19.57 -23.08
CA ASN A 758 -11.67 19.59 -24.24
C ASN A 758 -13.06 20.09 -23.86
N LYS A 759 -13.60 19.69 -22.71
CA LYS A 759 -14.87 20.23 -22.20
C LYS A 759 -14.81 21.73 -21.91
N LEU A 760 -13.69 22.22 -21.40
CA LEU A 760 -13.46 23.63 -21.14
C LEU A 760 -13.37 24.42 -22.46
N MET A 761 -12.61 23.89 -23.42
CA MET A 761 -12.48 24.53 -24.76
C MET A 761 -13.80 24.50 -25.54
N ASP A 762 -14.55 23.39 -25.51
CA ASP A 762 -15.89 23.32 -26.12
C ASP A 762 -16.85 24.36 -25.49
N PHE A 763 -16.77 24.60 -24.20
CA PHE A 763 -17.53 25.61 -23.49
C PHE A 763 -17.10 27.02 -23.89
N LEU A 764 -15.81 27.32 -23.97
CA LEU A 764 -15.26 28.62 -24.34
C LEU A 764 -15.55 28.97 -25.81
N HIS A 765 -15.55 27.99 -26.72
CA HIS A 765 -15.85 28.18 -28.15
C HIS A 765 -17.33 28.06 -28.50
N GLY A 766 -18.20 27.94 -27.49
CA GLY A 766 -19.65 27.89 -27.71
C GLY A 766 -20.15 26.67 -28.49
N ARG A 767 -19.31 25.63 -28.68
CA ARG A 767 -19.66 24.41 -29.41
C ARG A 767 -20.61 23.57 -28.57
N ARG A 768 -21.91 23.68 -28.77
CA ARG A 768 -22.88 22.70 -28.26
C ARG A 768 -22.70 21.40 -29.04
N LYS A 769 -22.32 20.34 -28.38
CA LYS A 769 -22.27 19.01 -29.00
C LYS A 769 -23.64 18.64 -29.57
N ALA A 770 -23.70 18.43 -30.88
CA ALA A 770 -24.71 17.59 -31.48
C ALA A 770 -24.58 16.16 -30.95
N ASP A 771 -25.68 15.58 -30.50
CA ASP A 771 -25.75 14.24 -29.92
C ASP A 771 -25.24 13.17 -30.90
N SER A 772 -24.07 12.62 -30.67
CA SER A 772 -23.71 11.31 -31.21
C SER A 772 -23.88 10.26 -30.09
N SER A 773 -24.99 9.55 -30.19
CA SER A 773 -25.30 8.38 -29.43
C SER A 773 -24.35 7.24 -29.82
N ALA A 774 -23.22 7.08 -29.08
CA ALA A 774 -22.47 5.86 -29.04
C ALA A 774 -22.59 5.30 -27.62
N LYS A 775 -23.25 4.15 -27.54
CA LYS A 775 -23.34 3.32 -26.34
C LYS A 775 -21.93 2.96 -25.88
N ASP A 776 -21.50 3.53 -24.77
CA ASP A 776 -20.36 3.03 -24.04
C ASP A 776 -20.90 2.36 -22.75
N ASN A 777 -21.04 1.05 -22.86
CA ASN A 777 -21.33 0.18 -21.71
C ASN A 777 -20.04 -0.04 -20.93
N THR A 778 -19.76 0.82 -20.00
CA THR A 778 -18.82 0.50 -18.90
C THR A 778 -19.60 0.53 -17.60
N ALA A 779 -19.76 -0.64 -17.05
CA ALA A 779 -20.32 -0.86 -15.72
C ALA A 779 -19.53 -0.07 -14.67
N ASP A 780 -20.23 0.82 -13.98
CA ASP A 780 -19.77 1.47 -12.74
C ASP A 780 -19.66 0.40 -11.66
N SER A 781 -18.46 0.13 -11.21
CA SER A 781 -18.23 -0.49 -9.91
C SER A 781 -17.86 0.62 -8.94
N ASP A 782 -18.81 0.95 -8.07
CA ASP A 782 -18.57 1.73 -6.87
C ASP A 782 -17.58 0.98 -5.98
N ALA A 783 -16.37 1.52 -5.87
CA ALA A 783 -15.43 1.17 -4.82
C ALA A 783 -14.98 2.48 -4.18
N ASP A 784 -15.27 2.60 -2.90
CA ASP A 784 -14.74 3.63 -2.01
C ASP A 784 -13.20 3.60 -2.07
N ASP A 785 -12.61 4.50 -2.87
CA ASP A 785 -11.17 4.78 -2.83
C ASP A 785 -10.91 5.75 -1.67
N VAL A 786 -10.53 5.18 -0.54
CA VAL A 786 -9.81 5.88 0.51
C VAL A 786 -8.44 6.28 -0.08
N GLU A 787 -8.14 7.57 -0.03
CA GLU A 787 -6.88 8.15 -0.48
C GLU A 787 -5.70 7.53 0.28
N ASP A 788 -5.03 6.57 -0.37
CA ASP A 788 -3.69 6.14 0.00
C ASP A 788 -2.70 6.83 -0.96
N ALA A 789 -2.20 7.99 -0.54
CA ALA A 789 -1.33 8.86 -1.33
C ALA A 789 0.12 8.34 -1.46
N ASN A 790 0.42 7.10 -1.03
CA ASN A 790 1.77 6.55 -0.98
C ASN A 790 1.88 5.13 -1.57
N VAL A 791 1.26 4.85 -2.70
CA VAL A 791 1.48 3.58 -3.40
C VAL A 791 2.15 3.85 -4.73
N ASP A 792 3.34 3.28 -4.86
CA ASP A 792 4.19 3.25 -6.05
C ASP A 792 3.36 2.95 -7.33
N PRO A 793 3.43 3.77 -8.39
CA PRO A 793 2.66 3.58 -9.63
C PRO A 793 2.88 2.22 -10.29
N ASP A 794 4.06 1.61 -10.12
CA ASP A 794 4.41 0.31 -10.72
C ASP A 794 3.65 -0.86 -10.08
N LEU A 795 3.21 -0.74 -8.82
CA LEU A 795 2.38 -1.75 -8.15
C LEU A 795 0.91 -1.72 -8.61
N LYS A 796 0.42 -0.60 -9.14
CA LYS A 796 -0.93 -0.52 -9.73
C LYS A 796 -1.00 -1.16 -11.12
N ALA A 797 0.09 -1.16 -11.87
CA ALA A 797 0.16 -1.79 -13.21
C ALA A 797 0.18 -3.33 -13.12
N ALA A 798 0.81 -3.89 -12.10
CA ALA A 798 0.91 -5.34 -11.90
C ALA A 798 -0.41 -6.01 -11.42
N ARG A 799 -1.36 -5.25 -10.87
CA ARG A 799 -2.65 -5.79 -10.38
C ARG A 799 -3.73 -5.97 -11.44
N LYS A 800 -3.58 -5.38 -12.62
CA LYS A 800 -4.51 -5.55 -13.75
C LYS A 800 -3.89 -6.46 -14.82
N GLY A 801 -3.68 -7.72 -14.51
CA GLY A 801 -3.44 -8.80 -15.47
C GLY A 801 -4.70 -9.10 -16.31
N GLY A 802 -5.14 -8.12 -17.08
CA GLY A 802 -6.17 -8.29 -18.11
C GLY A 802 -5.55 -7.95 -19.46
N ARG A 803 -5.73 -8.83 -20.45
CA ARG A 803 -5.35 -8.64 -21.86
C ARG A 803 -5.61 -7.19 -22.27
N LYS A 804 -4.54 -6.46 -22.57
CA LYS A 804 -4.65 -5.14 -23.22
C LYS A 804 -5.47 -5.31 -24.49
N PRO A 805 -6.58 -4.59 -24.69
CA PRO A 805 -7.21 -4.53 -26.00
C PRO A 805 -6.14 -3.95 -26.94
N LYS A 806 -5.90 -4.63 -28.06
CA LYS A 806 -5.12 -4.06 -29.19
C LYS A 806 -5.88 -2.79 -29.61
N ASN A 807 -5.43 -1.63 -29.13
CA ASN A 807 -5.92 -0.37 -29.64
C ASN A 807 -5.54 -0.34 -31.13
N LYS A 808 -6.54 -0.48 -31.99
CA LYS A 808 -6.36 -0.13 -33.40
C LYS A 808 -5.91 1.33 -33.42
N ALA A 809 -4.70 1.57 -33.90
CA ALA A 809 -4.17 2.90 -34.08
C ALA A 809 -5.20 3.73 -34.87
N LYS A 810 -5.68 4.81 -34.27
CA LYS A 810 -6.58 5.74 -34.95
C LYS A 810 -5.72 6.55 -35.92
N VAL A 811 -5.94 6.31 -37.19
CA VAL A 811 -5.34 7.07 -38.27
C VAL A 811 -6.31 8.25 -38.58
N ASP A 812 -5.81 9.45 -38.80
CA ASP A 812 -6.62 10.61 -39.23
C ASP A 812 -7.00 10.49 -40.70
N ALA A 813 -7.76 11.45 -41.22
CA ALA A 813 -8.24 11.44 -42.58
C ALA A 813 -7.11 11.45 -43.63
N ASP A 814 -5.92 11.89 -43.23
CA ASP A 814 -4.72 12.02 -44.09
C ASP A 814 -3.77 10.82 -43.94
N GLY A 815 -4.14 9.78 -43.18
CA GLY A 815 -3.37 8.55 -43.03
C GLY A 815 -2.30 8.61 -41.96
N TYR A 816 -2.20 9.68 -41.16
CA TYR A 816 -1.23 9.77 -40.06
C TYR A 816 -1.78 9.21 -38.76
N LEU A 817 -0.92 8.58 -37.99
CA LEU A 817 -1.22 8.08 -36.64
C LEU A 817 -1.56 9.26 -35.71
N THR A 818 -2.83 9.36 -35.27
CA THR A 818 -3.19 10.37 -34.28
C THR A 818 -2.63 10.00 -32.91
N PHE A 819 -1.57 10.68 -32.51
CA PHE A 819 -0.99 10.57 -31.17
C PHE A 819 -1.78 11.47 -30.21
N SER A 820 -2.51 10.87 -29.28
CA SER A 820 -3.08 11.61 -28.17
C SER A 820 -2.05 11.68 -27.04
N MET A 821 -1.60 12.88 -26.71
CA MET A 821 -0.69 13.12 -25.59
C MET A 821 -1.49 13.07 -24.28
N PRO A 822 -1.48 11.96 -23.51
CA PRO A 822 -2.16 11.92 -22.24
C PRO A 822 -1.39 12.72 -21.21
N TRP A 823 -2.08 13.62 -20.54
CA TRP A 823 -1.53 14.40 -19.44
C TRP A 823 -2.57 14.57 -18.33
N SER A 824 -2.10 14.79 -17.13
CA SER A 824 -2.92 15.15 -15.98
C SER A 824 -2.16 16.14 -15.12
N LEU A 825 -2.83 17.22 -14.73
CA LEU A 825 -2.33 18.23 -13.82
C LEU A 825 -3.34 18.41 -12.69
N THR A 826 -2.94 18.08 -11.47
CA THR A 826 -3.72 18.32 -10.27
C THR A 826 -3.17 19.54 -9.55
N LEU A 827 -4.02 20.54 -9.38
CA LEU A 827 -3.74 21.76 -8.63
C LEU A 827 -4.56 21.71 -7.34
N SER A 828 -3.89 21.84 -6.20
CA SER A 828 -4.53 21.91 -4.89
C SER A 828 -4.16 23.24 -4.25
N TYR A 829 -5.14 24.12 -4.11
CA TYR A 829 -4.98 25.45 -3.52
C TYR A 829 -5.63 25.46 -2.14
N GLY A 830 -4.82 25.69 -1.11
CA GLY A 830 -5.26 25.87 0.25
C GLY A 830 -5.24 27.35 0.63
N ILE A 831 -6.32 27.83 1.19
CA ILE A 831 -6.39 29.17 1.77
C ILE A 831 -6.90 29.08 3.21
N THR A 832 -6.15 29.64 4.14
CA THR A 832 -6.57 29.82 5.52
C THR A 832 -6.55 31.29 5.84
N MET A 833 -7.67 31.81 6.31
CA MET A 833 -7.84 33.17 6.77
C MET A 833 -8.06 33.12 8.27
N ALA A 834 -7.24 33.79 9.06
CA ALA A 834 -7.35 33.82 10.50
C ALA A 834 -7.14 35.25 11.04
N GLU A 835 -7.76 35.53 12.18
CA GLU A 835 -7.56 36.80 12.90
C GLU A 835 -6.11 36.85 13.42
N ASP A 836 -5.36 37.89 12.99
CA ASP A 836 -3.95 38.06 13.33
C ASP A 836 -3.82 38.93 14.58
N ARG A 837 -3.66 38.30 15.73
CA ARG A 837 -3.52 39.00 17.04
C ARG A 837 -2.10 39.49 17.30
N SER A 838 -1.15 39.23 16.43
CA SER A 838 0.20 39.77 16.53
C SER A 838 0.29 41.24 16.05
N ARG A 839 -0.69 41.62 15.20
CA ARG A 839 -0.78 43.00 14.67
C ARG A 839 -1.66 43.88 15.54
N GLN A 840 -1.49 45.16 15.41
CA GLN A 840 -2.29 46.15 16.15
C GLN A 840 -3.77 46.06 15.73
N ILE A 841 -4.65 46.14 16.75
CA ILE A 841 -6.09 46.15 16.54
C ILE A 841 -6.53 47.47 15.88
N ASN A 842 -7.47 47.40 14.97
CA ASN A 842 -8.15 48.60 14.47
C ASN A 842 -9.09 49.14 15.55
N VAL A 843 -8.72 50.21 16.24
CA VAL A 843 -9.41 50.79 17.38
C VAL A 843 -10.85 51.19 17.03
N ARG A 844 -11.06 51.75 15.82
CA ARG A 844 -12.39 52.23 15.42
C ARG A 844 -13.40 51.09 15.19
N ARG A 845 -12.91 49.93 14.70
CA ARG A 845 -13.73 48.77 14.42
C ARG A 845 -13.68 47.69 15.51
N MET A 846 -12.73 47.75 16.42
CA MET A 846 -12.40 46.74 17.42
C MET A 846 -12.24 45.34 16.77
N ARG A 847 -11.39 45.30 15.72
CA ARG A 847 -11.08 44.07 14.95
C ARG A 847 -9.57 44.02 14.70
N TYR A 848 -9.02 42.84 14.85
CA TYR A 848 -7.67 42.57 14.35
C TYR A 848 -7.70 42.43 12.82
N PRO A 849 -6.62 42.75 12.12
CA PRO A 849 -6.46 42.42 10.72
C PRO A 849 -6.45 40.89 10.54
N PHE A 850 -6.67 40.43 9.32
CA PHE A 850 -6.61 38.99 9.00
C PHE A 850 -5.24 38.70 8.39
N SER A 851 -4.67 37.54 8.76
CA SER A 851 -3.59 36.89 8.02
C SER A 851 -4.18 35.89 7.03
N PHE A 852 -3.53 35.80 5.89
CA PHE A 852 -3.92 34.86 4.83
C PHE A 852 -2.72 33.94 4.57
N THR A 853 -2.84 32.68 4.97
CA THR A 853 -1.87 31.67 4.59
C THR A 853 -2.38 30.96 3.34
N GLN A 854 -1.58 30.99 2.29
CA GLN A 854 -1.95 30.43 0.99
C GLN A 854 -0.89 29.45 0.53
N THR A 855 -1.33 28.29 0.11
CA THR A 855 -0.46 27.23 -0.43
C THR A 855 -1.01 26.71 -1.73
N LEU A 856 -0.14 26.54 -2.71
CA LEU A 856 -0.49 25.92 -3.98
C LEU A 856 0.38 24.69 -4.18
N ASN A 857 -0.24 23.53 -4.30
CA ASN A 857 0.44 22.30 -4.68
C ASN A 857 0.04 21.91 -6.10
N ALA A 858 1.03 21.59 -6.90
CA ALA A 858 0.87 21.15 -8.28
C ALA A 858 1.55 19.80 -8.47
N SER A 859 0.83 18.81 -8.92
CA SER A 859 1.39 17.51 -9.30
C SER A 859 0.78 17.05 -10.61
N GLY A 860 1.59 16.39 -11.42
CA GLY A 860 1.10 15.96 -12.72
C GLY A 860 1.99 14.97 -13.41
N TYR A 861 1.45 14.38 -14.46
CA TYR A 861 2.20 13.58 -15.40
C TYR A 861 1.91 14.03 -16.84
N LEU A 862 2.89 13.81 -17.70
CA LEU A 862 2.82 14.13 -19.12
C LEU A 862 3.51 13.00 -19.89
N ARG A 863 2.83 12.45 -20.89
CA ARG A 863 3.41 11.52 -21.84
C ARG A 863 3.68 12.28 -23.17
N ILE A 864 4.94 12.65 -23.40
CA ILE A 864 5.33 13.48 -24.57
C ILE A 864 5.27 12.66 -25.85
N ALA A 865 5.74 11.43 -25.82
CA ALA A 865 5.77 10.49 -26.92
C ALA A 865 5.57 9.07 -26.43
N GLU A 866 5.47 8.11 -27.35
CA GLU A 866 5.42 6.69 -26.98
C GLU A 866 6.70 6.30 -26.24
N GLY A 867 6.55 5.70 -25.06
CA GLY A 867 7.67 5.35 -24.18
C GLY A 867 8.17 6.46 -23.27
N TRP A 868 7.89 7.74 -23.48
CA TRP A 868 8.32 8.84 -22.63
C TRP A 868 7.26 9.23 -21.60
N ASN A 869 7.62 9.18 -20.32
CA ASN A 869 6.77 9.62 -19.23
C ASN A 869 7.51 10.63 -18.35
N ILE A 870 6.86 11.74 -18.08
CA ILE A 870 7.34 12.76 -17.14
C ILE A 870 6.31 12.86 -16.02
N SER A 871 6.76 12.86 -14.79
CA SER A 871 5.94 13.23 -13.63
C SER A 871 6.65 14.31 -12.83
N PHE A 872 5.87 15.19 -12.23
CA PHE A 872 6.40 16.26 -11.39
C PHE A 872 5.49 16.53 -10.20
N SER A 873 6.08 17.02 -9.13
CA SER A 873 5.39 17.50 -7.94
C SER A 873 6.12 18.73 -7.41
N SER A 874 5.38 19.79 -7.15
CA SER A 874 5.89 21.04 -6.61
C SER A 874 4.83 21.71 -5.75
N GLY A 875 5.26 22.52 -4.80
CA GLY A 875 4.37 23.39 -4.05
C GLY A 875 4.94 24.81 -3.98
N TYR A 876 4.07 25.77 -3.80
CA TYR A 876 4.43 27.16 -3.60
C TYR A 876 3.74 27.72 -2.35
N ASP A 877 4.54 28.28 -1.47
CA ASP A 877 4.07 29.01 -0.29
C ASP A 877 4.08 30.50 -0.60
N PHE A 878 2.89 31.12 -0.58
CA PHE A 878 2.73 32.54 -0.92
C PHE A 878 3.18 33.48 0.21
N GLU A 879 3.28 32.97 1.44
CA GLU A 879 3.73 33.76 2.58
C GLU A 879 5.26 33.85 2.63
N MET A 880 5.91 32.70 2.45
CA MET A 880 7.37 32.64 2.39
C MET A 880 7.94 33.03 1.01
N HIS A 881 7.09 33.17 -0.01
CA HIS A 881 7.50 33.37 -1.41
C HIS A 881 8.50 32.32 -1.92
N LYS A 882 8.36 31.07 -1.47
CA LYS A 882 9.30 29.99 -1.76
C LYS A 882 8.60 28.79 -2.37
N LEU A 883 9.30 28.10 -3.26
CA LEU A 883 8.90 26.78 -3.71
C LEU A 883 9.19 25.77 -2.60
N SER A 884 8.24 24.92 -2.31
CA SER A 884 8.42 23.75 -1.45
C SER A 884 9.21 22.66 -2.18
N MET A 885 9.25 21.46 -1.63
CA MET A 885 9.94 20.35 -2.27
C MET A 885 9.45 20.15 -3.71
N THR A 886 10.35 20.32 -4.66
CA THR A 886 10.07 20.18 -6.09
C THR A 886 10.84 19.01 -6.65
N THR A 887 10.13 18.03 -7.16
CA THR A 887 10.69 16.80 -7.74
C THR A 887 10.17 16.58 -9.15
N MET A 888 11.01 16.02 -10.00
CA MET A 888 10.66 15.61 -11.36
C MET A 888 11.21 14.22 -11.62
N SER A 889 10.40 13.36 -12.20
CA SER A 889 10.82 12.04 -12.65
C SER A 889 10.55 11.90 -14.15
N LEU A 890 11.56 11.51 -14.86
CA LEU A 890 11.54 11.24 -16.29
C LEU A 890 11.83 9.77 -16.51
N SER A 891 11.01 9.06 -17.26
CA SER A 891 11.29 7.68 -17.66
C SER A 891 11.06 7.49 -19.15
N ARG A 892 11.90 6.65 -19.76
CA ARG A 892 11.79 6.24 -21.15
C ARG A 892 11.95 4.74 -21.29
N ASP A 893 11.02 4.16 -22.02
CA ASP A 893 11.07 2.78 -22.47
C ASP A 893 11.80 2.73 -23.81
N LEU A 894 12.91 2.00 -23.86
CA LEU A 894 13.80 1.83 -25.00
C LEU A 894 13.77 0.40 -25.53
N HIS A 895 12.61 -0.24 -25.54
CA HIS A 895 12.39 -1.62 -25.98
C HIS A 895 13.04 -2.64 -25.04
N CYS A 896 14.35 -2.89 -25.16
CA CYS A 896 15.10 -3.84 -24.32
C CYS A 896 15.73 -3.18 -23.08
N PHE A 897 15.80 -1.87 -23.06
CA PHE A 897 16.33 -1.07 -21.96
C PHE A 897 15.27 -0.14 -21.40
N GLU A 898 15.45 0.29 -20.20
CA GLU A 898 14.72 1.40 -19.60
C GLU A 898 15.67 2.46 -19.07
N MET A 899 15.27 3.69 -19.24
CA MET A 899 15.99 4.85 -18.74
C MET A 899 15.09 5.59 -17.76
N SER A 900 15.62 5.94 -16.61
CA SER A 900 14.94 6.79 -15.64
C SER A 900 15.86 7.86 -15.08
N ALA A 901 15.32 9.06 -14.90
CA ALA A 901 16.00 10.16 -14.26
C ALA A 901 15.08 10.76 -13.20
N ASN A 902 15.53 10.78 -11.96
CA ASN A 902 14.85 11.43 -10.86
C ASN A 902 15.63 12.67 -10.47
N VAL A 903 14.97 13.81 -10.47
CA VAL A 903 15.58 15.11 -10.20
C VAL A 903 14.85 15.76 -9.04
N VAL A 904 15.59 16.20 -8.06
CA VAL A 904 15.13 17.08 -6.97
C VAL A 904 15.66 18.47 -7.25
N LEU A 905 14.78 19.47 -7.34
CA LEU A 905 15.16 20.85 -7.61
C LEU A 905 15.21 21.70 -6.33
N LYS A 906 14.35 21.37 -5.37
CA LYS A 906 14.26 22.03 -4.06
C LYS A 906 13.94 20.97 -3.00
N PRO A 907 14.42 21.07 -1.74
CA PRO A 907 15.24 22.15 -1.16
C PRO A 907 16.71 22.16 -1.61
N TYR A 908 17.22 21.07 -2.13
CA TYR A 908 18.56 20.91 -2.70
C TYR A 908 18.49 20.34 -4.11
N SER A 909 19.48 20.63 -4.94
CA SER A 909 19.52 20.09 -6.30
C SER A 909 20.26 18.75 -6.32
N SER A 910 19.57 17.69 -6.71
CA SER A 910 20.19 16.37 -6.92
C SER A 910 19.53 15.67 -8.09
N PHE A 911 20.28 14.77 -8.71
CA PHE A 911 19.72 13.86 -9.73
C PHE A 911 20.25 12.45 -9.55
N ASN A 912 19.42 11.51 -9.92
CA ASN A 912 19.76 10.11 -10.09
C ASN A 912 19.33 9.68 -11.48
N PHE A 913 20.28 9.28 -12.32
CA PHE A 913 20.05 8.73 -13.65
C PHE A 913 20.37 7.25 -13.64
N THR A 914 19.43 6.43 -14.12
CA THR A 914 19.60 4.98 -14.23
C THR A 914 19.25 4.55 -15.65
N PHE A 915 20.11 3.75 -16.22
CA PHE A 915 19.91 3.04 -17.48
C PHE A 915 20.13 1.55 -17.22
N ARG A 916 19.12 0.71 -17.51
CA ARG A 916 19.22 -0.72 -17.24
C ARG A 916 18.46 -1.57 -18.26
N ALA A 917 18.85 -2.83 -18.40
CA ALA A 917 18.09 -3.79 -19.17
C ALA A 917 16.74 -4.09 -18.51
N ARG A 918 15.70 -4.32 -19.33
CA ARG A 918 14.35 -4.66 -18.82
C ARG A 918 14.22 -6.11 -18.39
N ALA A 919 15.01 -6.99 -18.98
CA ALA A 919 14.98 -8.41 -18.62
C ALA A 919 15.44 -8.60 -17.19
N SER A 920 14.63 -9.28 -16.38
CA SER A 920 14.89 -9.49 -14.95
C SER A 920 16.23 -10.18 -14.69
N GLU A 921 16.65 -11.07 -15.60
CA GLU A 921 17.90 -11.84 -15.50
C GLU A 921 19.15 -10.98 -15.72
N LEU A 922 19.02 -9.91 -16.47
CA LEU A 922 20.13 -9.04 -16.88
C LEU A 922 20.04 -7.63 -16.29
N ALA A 923 18.93 -7.28 -15.62
CA ALA A 923 18.68 -5.94 -15.11
C ALA A 923 19.76 -5.43 -14.15
N ASP A 924 20.31 -6.32 -13.33
CA ASP A 924 21.37 -5.98 -12.37
C ASP A 924 22.77 -6.00 -13.02
N ALA A 925 22.98 -6.87 -14.02
CA ALA A 925 24.25 -6.98 -14.73
C ALA A 925 24.45 -5.85 -15.74
N LEU A 926 23.39 -5.39 -16.39
CA LEU A 926 23.36 -4.32 -17.39
C LEU A 926 22.71 -3.06 -16.82
N LYS A 927 23.21 -2.59 -15.69
CA LYS A 927 22.79 -1.37 -15.03
C LYS A 927 23.93 -0.35 -15.01
N TRP A 928 23.64 0.83 -15.55
CA TRP A 928 24.50 1.99 -15.36
C TRP A 928 23.73 3.06 -14.59
N GLU A 929 24.35 3.59 -13.55
CA GLU A 929 23.75 4.56 -12.68
C GLU A 929 24.71 5.72 -12.45
N LYS A 930 24.21 6.94 -12.66
CA LYS A 930 24.95 8.17 -12.35
C LYS A 930 24.14 9.04 -11.43
N ARG A 931 24.74 9.43 -10.32
CA ARG A 931 24.16 10.28 -9.31
C ARG A 931 24.94 11.57 -9.19
N SER A 932 24.27 12.66 -8.82
CA SER A 932 24.98 13.90 -8.49
C SER A 932 25.79 13.69 -7.21
N SER A 933 27.04 14.06 -7.20
CA SER A 933 27.77 14.33 -5.97
C SER A 933 27.27 15.63 -5.36
N TYR A 934 26.80 15.61 -4.12
CA TYR A 934 26.47 16.86 -3.45
C TYR A 934 27.13 16.93 -2.08
N SER A 935 27.49 18.18 -1.68
CA SER A 935 28.12 18.40 -0.38
C SER A 935 27.07 18.31 0.74
N THR A 936 27.48 17.77 1.87
CA THR A 936 26.64 17.55 3.06
C THR A 936 26.19 18.84 3.79
N ASN A 937 26.66 20.01 3.34
CA ASN A 937 26.29 21.30 3.92
C ASN A 937 24.95 21.79 3.35
N VAL A 938 23.87 21.14 3.73
CA VAL A 938 22.50 21.63 3.48
C VAL A 938 22.07 22.38 4.74
N GLU A 939 21.94 23.69 4.63
CA GLU A 939 21.29 24.49 5.66
C GLU A 939 19.78 24.19 5.63
N TRP A 940 19.28 23.61 6.69
CA TRP A 940 17.86 23.38 6.92
C TRP A 940 17.26 24.65 7.53
N TYR A 941 16.35 25.30 6.81
CA TYR A 941 15.59 26.44 7.31
C TYR A 941 14.32 25.97 8.04
#